data_edff32f79777c2daacafbf6238df9919
#
_entry.id   edff32f79777c2daacafbf6238df9919
#
_cell.length_a   1.000
_cell.length_b   1.000
_cell.length_c   1.000
_cell.angle_alpha   90.00
_cell.angle_beta   90.00
_cell.angle_gamma   90.00
#
_symmetry.space_group_name_H-M   'P 1'
#
loop_
_entity.id
_entity.type
_entity.pdbx_description
1 polymer ?
#
loop_
_entity_poly.entity_id
_entity_poly.type
_entity_poly.pdbx_seq_one_letter_code
_entity_poly.pdbx_strand_id
1 'polypeptide(L)'
;MTATPELADATALSPIQHPLEPLTVEELRLAVTIVRRRALSVQFRFPTVVLNEPPKQVVLNFKAGDLIEREAFLVLLDNATGITYEAVVSLTQAAVTSWKPLPGVQPHIMADELAECEATVKAHPEFGAALKKRGITNLDLVMVDPWGVGNFGIKDEEGVRLSRAICWLRSSPTANAYARPIDGLFPVVDLNKMEVLRIEDLGVVPIPPTSGEYATEFVKEFRSDLKPLNIVQPEGPSFEVNGHHVRWQKWQFRIGFTPREGLVLYTVGYEDKGRVRSILYRAAMAEMVVPYGDPRPQHFRRNAFDIGEHGIGVLANSLKLGCDCLGEIRYFDAVVTDSRGEVAIIENAICMHEEDYGILWKHTDWRNNYTEVRRSRRLVVSFIATVDNYEYGFFWYFYQDGTIQYEVKLTGILLCASLLDTPQYGTLVAPELNALIHQHFFNMRLDISVDGENNSVYEVNTEAESMGSENPYGNAFFAKATLLNTESEAQRVINPFSGRYWNIVNPSALNSLGQPVGYKLLPGENILPFAHPDSYILKRAGFLTKHLWVTPYQPDEKYPAGNYPNQHPGGEGLPAWTQANRSIDNTDLVVWYTFGHHHIPRPEDWPVMPVAYIGFMLKPVGFFEGNPAINVPPSASKSACHHS
;
A
#
# COMPACT_ATOMS: atom_id res chain seq x y z
N MET A 1 16.21 28.52 43.89
CA MET A 1 15.89 29.35 42.72
C MET A 1 16.55 28.68 41.54
N THR A 2 15.83 27.77 40.89
CA THR A 2 16.27 27.08 39.67
C THR A 2 15.56 27.76 38.51
N ALA A 3 16.37 28.34 37.64
CA ALA A 3 15.90 29.07 36.47
C ALA A 3 15.14 28.11 35.51
N THR A 4 13.95 28.51 35.16
CA THR A 4 13.18 27.98 34.03
C THR A 4 13.98 28.21 32.74
N PRO A 5 14.19 27.19 31.88
CA PRO A 5 14.78 27.48 30.58
C PRO A 5 13.77 28.29 29.76
N GLU A 6 14.19 29.48 29.35
CA GLU A 6 13.51 30.31 28.36
C GLU A 6 13.25 29.50 27.09
N LEU A 7 12.05 29.64 26.53
CA LEU A 7 11.70 29.25 25.19
C LEU A 7 12.71 29.89 24.22
N ALA A 8 13.62 29.07 23.68
CA ALA A 8 14.42 29.50 22.56
C ALA A 8 13.44 29.88 21.41
N ASP A 9 13.70 31.03 20.82
CA ASP A 9 13.00 31.65 19.70
C ASP A 9 12.31 30.61 18.79
N ALA A 10 11.02 30.79 18.64
CA ALA A 10 10.28 30.14 17.54
C ALA A 10 10.91 30.66 16.24
N THR A 11 11.93 29.94 15.75
CA THR A 11 12.44 30.12 14.40
C THR A 11 11.23 30.06 13.48
N ALA A 12 10.98 31.12 12.76
CA ALA A 12 9.85 31.27 11.86
C ALA A 12 9.78 30.02 10.95
N LEU A 13 8.78 29.17 11.20
CA LEU A 13 8.48 28.02 10.36
C LEU A 13 8.37 28.51 8.92
N SER A 14 9.01 27.82 7.98
CA SER A 14 8.84 28.13 6.56
C SER A 14 7.37 28.20 6.25
N PRO A 15 6.88 29.23 5.55
CA PRO A 15 5.44 29.42 5.36
C PRO A 15 4.86 28.19 4.66
N ILE A 16 3.96 27.49 5.36
CA ILE A 16 3.21 26.37 4.79
C ILE A 16 2.30 26.94 3.69
N GLN A 17 2.41 26.39 2.49
CA GLN A 17 1.72 26.93 1.32
C GLN A 17 0.36 26.28 1.08
N HIS A 18 0.09 25.14 1.70
CA HIS A 18 -1.16 24.40 1.49
C HIS A 18 -1.51 23.52 2.72
N PRO A 19 -2.79 23.38 3.09
CA PRO A 19 -3.19 22.63 4.29
C PRO A 19 -2.81 21.15 4.28
N LEU A 20 -2.61 20.54 3.11
CA LEU A 20 -2.17 19.14 2.96
C LEU A 20 -0.65 18.99 2.81
N GLU A 21 0.16 20.00 3.06
CA GLU A 21 1.61 19.80 3.14
C GLU A 21 1.93 18.83 4.29
N PRO A 22 2.81 17.84 4.10
CA PRO A 22 3.25 16.96 5.18
C PRO A 22 3.77 17.77 6.39
N LEU A 23 3.75 17.17 7.58
CA LEU A 23 4.34 17.79 8.75
C LEU A 23 5.86 17.93 8.58
N THR A 24 6.40 19.10 8.93
CA THR A 24 7.85 19.33 8.94
C THR A 24 8.50 18.64 10.15
N VAL A 25 9.83 18.54 10.12
CA VAL A 25 10.65 18.05 11.24
C VAL A 25 10.31 18.79 12.53
N GLU A 26 10.19 20.11 12.46
CA GLU A 26 9.89 21.00 13.60
C GLU A 26 8.46 20.77 14.12
N GLU A 27 7.49 20.61 13.21
CA GLU A 27 6.09 20.33 13.58
C GLU A 27 5.96 18.98 14.28
N LEU A 28 6.63 17.92 13.79
CA LEU A 28 6.66 16.60 14.45
C LEU A 28 7.28 16.69 15.85
N ARG A 29 8.43 17.33 15.99
CA ARG A 29 9.08 17.54 17.28
C ARG A 29 8.19 18.33 18.25
N LEU A 30 7.52 19.36 17.75
CA LEU A 30 6.60 20.16 18.55
C LEU A 30 5.42 19.32 19.06
N ALA A 31 4.78 18.53 18.18
CA ALA A 31 3.66 17.66 18.54
C ALA A 31 4.04 16.66 19.64
N VAL A 32 5.17 15.98 19.50
CA VAL A 32 5.70 15.06 20.51
C VAL A 32 6.00 15.78 21.83
N THR A 33 6.61 16.96 21.76
CA THR A 33 6.94 17.77 22.95
C THR A 33 5.68 18.18 23.72
N ILE A 34 4.63 18.59 23.03
CA ILE A 34 3.34 18.98 23.64
C ILE A 34 2.73 17.79 24.38
N VAL A 35 2.72 16.59 23.76
CA VAL A 35 2.22 15.35 24.37
C VAL A 35 3.02 14.97 25.61
N ARG A 36 4.35 14.99 25.54
CA ARG A 36 5.24 14.67 26.65
C ARG A 36 5.03 15.62 27.84
N ARG A 37 4.78 16.91 27.59
CA ARG A 37 4.47 17.89 28.65
C ARG A 37 3.14 17.63 29.36
N ARG A 38 2.14 17.12 28.65
CA ARG A 38 0.84 16.78 29.24
C ARG A 38 0.93 15.58 30.18
N ALA A 39 1.82 14.64 29.94
CA ALA A 39 1.90 13.36 30.63
C ALA A 39 3.32 13.06 31.12
N LEU A 40 3.86 13.94 31.97
CA LEU A 40 5.24 13.90 32.44
C LEU A 40 5.67 12.61 33.18
N SER A 41 4.72 11.84 33.70
CA SER A 41 4.96 10.59 34.43
C SER A 41 4.85 9.33 33.58
N VAL A 42 4.43 9.44 32.31
CA VAL A 42 4.21 8.30 31.41
C VAL A 42 5.20 8.33 30.26
N GLN A 43 5.88 7.22 30.05
CA GLN A 43 6.72 7.02 28.87
C GLN A 43 5.89 6.37 27.77
N PHE A 44 5.31 7.20 26.91
CA PHE A 44 4.59 6.73 25.74
C PHE A 44 5.54 6.25 24.64
N ARG A 45 5.14 5.19 23.96
CA ARG A 45 5.57 4.96 22.59
C ARG A 45 4.65 5.71 21.62
N PHE A 46 5.19 6.05 20.45
CA PHE A 46 4.55 6.85 19.41
C PHE A 46 4.40 6.02 18.11
N PRO A 47 3.44 5.09 18.07
CA PRO A 47 3.19 4.32 16.84
C PRO A 47 2.93 5.20 15.62
N THR A 48 2.22 6.30 15.80
CA THR A 48 1.88 7.21 14.69
C THR A 48 1.97 8.67 15.14
N VAL A 49 2.62 9.48 14.33
CA VAL A 49 2.54 10.95 14.38
C VAL A 49 2.43 11.44 12.95
N VAL A 50 1.28 11.99 12.57
CA VAL A 50 0.99 12.41 11.19
C VAL A 50 0.21 13.72 11.16
N LEU A 51 0.14 14.34 9.99
CA LEU A 51 -0.80 15.42 9.75
C LEU A 51 -2.23 14.96 10.07
N ASN A 52 -2.93 15.68 10.94
CA ASN A 52 -4.38 15.58 11.02
C ASN A 52 -4.96 16.29 9.81
N GLU A 53 -5.29 15.52 8.76
CA GLU A 53 -5.77 16.10 7.51
C GLU A 53 -6.98 17.01 7.77
N PRO A 54 -6.98 18.27 7.33
CA PRO A 54 -8.12 19.15 7.50
C PRO A 54 -9.38 18.60 6.83
N PRO A 55 -10.58 19.02 7.27
CA PRO A 55 -11.82 18.61 6.63
C PRO A 55 -11.78 18.89 5.11
N LYS A 56 -12.30 17.95 4.31
CA LYS A 56 -12.27 18.00 2.84
C LYS A 56 -12.71 19.35 2.29
N GLN A 57 -13.78 19.93 2.84
CA GLN A 57 -14.29 21.23 2.41
C GLN A 57 -13.33 22.40 2.68
N VAL A 58 -12.56 22.34 3.75
CA VAL A 58 -11.51 23.35 4.04
C VAL A 58 -10.44 23.30 2.97
N VAL A 59 -10.03 22.09 2.57
CA VAL A 59 -9.01 21.90 1.53
C VAL A 59 -9.52 22.34 0.16
N LEU A 60 -10.74 21.95 -0.22
CA LEU A 60 -11.33 22.30 -1.53
C LEU A 60 -11.60 23.80 -1.70
N ASN A 61 -11.89 24.50 -0.60
CA ASN A 61 -12.15 25.94 -0.62
C ASN A 61 -10.90 26.80 -0.36
N PHE A 62 -9.75 26.17 -0.05
CA PHE A 62 -8.52 26.88 0.28
C PHE A 62 -8.00 27.72 -0.88
N LYS A 63 -7.59 28.94 -0.55
CA LYS A 63 -6.94 29.89 -1.49
C LYS A 63 -5.58 30.30 -0.94
N ALA A 64 -4.64 30.54 -1.84
CA ALA A 64 -3.32 31.02 -1.45
C ALA A 64 -3.43 32.31 -0.63
N GLY A 65 -2.85 32.28 0.58
CA GLY A 65 -2.91 33.39 1.56
C GLY A 65 -3.96 33.20 2.65
N ASP A 66 -4.83 32.19 2.58
CA ASP A 66 -5.71 31.82 3.70
C ASP A 66 -4.89 31.31 4.88
N LEU A 67 -5.41 31.55 6.09
CA LEU A 67 -4.81 30.99 7.29
C LEU A 67 -4.95 29.47 7.31
N ILE A 68 -3.84 28.80 7.58
CA ILE A 68 -3.79 27.33 7.67
C ILE A 68 -3.66 26.98 9.14
N GLU A 69 -4.69 26.32 9.70
CA GLU A 69 -4.57 25.67 10.99
C GLU A 69 -3.85 24.33 10.81
N ARG A 70 -2.81 24.11 11.62
CA ARG A 70 -1.99 22.91 11.56
C ARG A 70 -2.22 22.05 12.79
N GLU A 71 -2.57 20.81 12.55
CA GLU A 71 -2.78 19.82 13.60
C GLU A 71 -2.01 18.54 13.31
N ALA A 72 -1.54 17.89 14.37
CA ALA A 72 -1.00 16.55 14.31
C ALA A 72 -1.99 15.55 14.95
N PHE A 73 -2.18 14.41 14.29
CA PHE A 73 -2.86 13.24 14.84
C PHE A 73 -1.79 12.27 15.37
N LEU A 74 -1.97 11.78 16.58
CA LEU A 74 -1.04 10.85 17.22
C LEU A 74 -1.79 9.62 17.73
N VAL A 75 -1.17 8.47 17.53
CA VAL A 75 -1.48 7.23 18.27
C VAL A 75 -0.37 7.03 19.27
N LEU A 76 -0.72 6.78 20.52
CA LEU A 76 0.19 6.62 21.64
C LEU A 76 -0.06 5.28 22.32
N LEU A 77 0.98 4.61 22.77
CA LEU A 77 0.90 3.39 23.58
C LEU A 77 1.58 3.62 24.93
N ASP A 78 0.83 3.41 25.99
CA ASP A 78 1.37 3.31 27.35
C ASP A 78 1.74 1.85 27.64
N ASN A 79 3.01 1.52 27.53
CA ASN A 79 3.49 0.14 27.76
C ASN A 79 3.19 -0.38 29.18
N ALA A 80 3.13 0.51 30.18
CA ALA A 80 2.90 0.10 31.56
C ALA A 80 1.46 -0.39 31.80
N THR A 81 0.50 0.22 31.10
CA THR A 81 -0.92 -0.12 31.23
C THR A 81 -1.47 -0.91 30.05
N GLY A 82 -0.76 -0.94 28.91
CA GLY A 82 -1.22 -1.51 27.65
C GLY A 82 -2.33 -0.71 26.97
N ILE A 83 -2.61 0.52 27.45
CA ILE A 83 -3.68 1.35 26.89
C ILE A 83 -3.15 2.15 25.70
N THR A 84 -3.89 2.08 24.60
CA THR A 84 -3.69 2.92 23.41
C THR A 84 -4.48 4.22 23.57
N TYR A 85 -3.94 5.32 23.07
CA TYR A 85 -4.61 6.62 23.04
C TYR A 85 -4.56 7.21 21.64
N GLU A 86 -5.64 7.87 21.24
CA GLU A 86 -5.63 8.84 20.14
C GLU A 86 -5.53 10.26 20.72
N ALA A 87 -4.68 11.08 20.12
CA ALA A 87 -4.53 12.49 20.48
C ALA A 87 -4.54 13.36 19.22
N VAL A 88 -5.13 14.54 19.32
CA VAL A 88 -4.98 15.62 18.33
C VAL A 88 -4.25 16.78 19.02
N VAL A 89 -3.24 17.28 18.36
CA VAL A 89 -2.42 18.40 18.82
C VAL A 89 -2.53 19.54 17.82
N SER A 90 -3.09 20.67 18.26
CA SER A 90 -3.00 21.90 17.48
C SER A 90 -1.57 22.46 17.59
N LEU A 91 -0.87 22.48 16.47
CA LEU A 91 0.47 23.05 16.37
C LEU A 91 0.41 24.57 16.37
N THR A 92 -0.68 25.15 15.84
CA THR A 92 -0.93 26.58 15.83
C THR A 92 -1.15 27.13 17.25
N GLN A 93 -1.87 26.38 18.10
CA GLN A 93 -2.17 26.80 19.49
C GLN A 93 -1.18 26.21 20.51
N ALA A 94 -0.27 25.33 20.08
CA ALA A 94 0.65 24.58 20.91
C ALA A 94 -0.06 23.82 22.06
N ALA A 95 -1.20 23.18 21.78
CA ALA A 95 -2.04 22.52 22.78
C ALA A 95 -2.64 21.20 22.27
N VAL A 96 -2.89 20.27 23.21
CA VAL A 96 -3.68 19.06 22.95
C VAL A 96 -5.15 19.43 22.90
N THR A 97 -5.81 19.24 21.76
CA THR A 97 -7.23 19.56 21.53
C THR A 97 -8.13 18.33 21.72
N SER A 98 -7.59 17.11 21.54
CA SER A 98 -8.31 15.86 21.79
C SER A 98 -7.41 14.84 22.46
N TRP A 99 -7.99 14.04 23.35
CA TRP A 99 -7.28 12.96 24.05
C TRP A 99 -8.26 11.86 24.39
N LYS A 100 -8.17 10.71 23.72
CA LYS A 100 -9.13 9.62 23.81
C LYS A 100 -8.42 8.31 24.12
N PRO A 101 -8.66 7.67 25.29
CA PRO A 101 -8.18 6.32 25.54
C PRO A 101 -8.99 5.30 24.72
N LEU A 102 -8.31 4.27 24.23
CA LEU A 102 -8.88 3.16 23.47
C LEU A 102 -8.53 1.83 24.17
N PRO A 103 -9.34 1.39 25.12
CA PRO A 103 -9.08 0.14 25.84
C PRO A 103 -9.26 -1.07 24.92
N GLY A 104 -8.39 -2.08 25.09
CA GLY A 104 -8.44 -3.34 24.33
C GLY A 104 -8.00 -3.24 22.87
N VAL A 105 -7.43 -2.12 22.45
CA VAL A 105 -6.93 -1.87 21.10
C VAL A 105 -5.41 -1.97 21.09
N GLN A 106 -4.86 -2.68 20.08
CA GLN A 106 -3.41 -2.76 19.85
C GLN A 106 -3.04 -1.92 18.64
N PRO A 107 -2.13 -0.93 18.78
CA PRO A 107 -1.59 -0.22 17.62
C PRO A 107 -0.68 -1.14 16.83
N HIS A 108 -0.22 -0.69 15.65
CA HIS A 108 0.74 -1.44 14.85
C HIS A 108 2.05 -1.70 15.63
N ILE A 109 2.77 -2.76 15.22
CA ILE A 109 4.08 -3.13 15.78
C ILE A 109 5.11 -2.17 15.20
N MET A 110 5.97 -1.61 16.04
CA MET A 110 6.96 -0.62 15.64
C MET A 110 8.31 -1.29 15.36
N ALA A 111 9.13 -0.70 14.48
CA ALA A 111 10.39 -1.29 14.04
C ALA A 111 11.39 -1.56 15.18
N ASP A 112 11.45 -0.70 16.18
CA ASP A 112 12.32 -0.90 17.35
C ASP A 112 11.78 -1.98 18.32
N GLU A 113 10.46 -2.20 18.41
CA GLU A 113 9.90 -3.35 19.13
C GLU A 113 10.37 -4.69 18.52
N LEU A 114 10.52 -4.74 17.18
CA LEU A 114 11.04 -5.94 16.51
C LEU A 114 12.49 -6.25 16.93
N ALA A 115 13.34 -5.24 16.93
CA ALA A 115 14.74 -5.39 17.36
C ALA A 115 14.87 -5.71 18.86
N GLU A 116 14.07 -5.07 19.72
CA GLU A 116 14.04 -5.34 21.15
C GLU A 116 13.52 -6.76 21.42
N CYS A 117 12.53 -7.24 20.67
CA CYS A 117 12.01 -8.60 20.77
C CYS A 117 13.07 -9.64 20.39
N GLU A 118 13.77 -9.47 19.25
CA GLU A 118 14.87 -10.35 18.86
C GLU A 118 15.94 -10.44 19.94
N ALA A 119 16.38 -9.32 20.48
CA ALA A 119 17.39 -9.27 21.54
C ALA A 119 16.92 -10.01 22.82
N THR A 120 15.65 -9.80 23.20
CA THR A 120 15.04 -10.45 24.37
C THR A 120 14.97 -11.97 24.20
N VAL A 121 14.56 -12.46 23.03
CA VAL A 121 14.51 -13.88 22.72
C VAL A 121 15.90 -14.51 22.75
N LYS A 122 16.90 -13.88 22.13
CA LYS A 122 18.28 -14.37 22.10
C LYS A 122 18.91 -14.45 23.49
N ALA A 123 18.52 -13.58 24.40
CA ALA A 123 19.00 -13.61 25.78
C ALA A 123 18.32 -14.67 26.66
N HIS A 124 17.22 -15.30 26.20
CA HIS A 124 16.44 -16.23 27.01
C HIS A 124 17.10 -17.61 27.11
N PRO A 125 17.32 -18.16 28.34
CA PRO A 125 18.05 -19.44 28.53
C PRO A 125 17.39 -20.65 27.86
N GLU A 126 16.05 -20.74 27.90
CA GLU A 126 15.31 -21.84 27.26
C GLU A 126 15.42 -21.81 25.73
N PHE A 127 15.49 -20.63 25.13
CA PHE A 127 15.72 -20.48 23.69
C PHE A 127 17.10 -21.02 23.31
N GLY A 128 18.15 -20.65 24.05
CA GLY A 128 19.48 -21.18 23.87
C GLY A 128 19.55 -22.71 24.05
N ALA A 129 18.81 -23.28 25.01
CA ALA A 129 18.72 -24.73 25.21
C ALA A 129 17.99 -25.41 24.04
N ALA A 130 16.91 -24.82 23.51
CA ALA A 130 16.20 -25.35 22.35
C ALA A 130 17.04 -25.33 21.07
N LEU A 131 17.84 -24.28 20.86
CA LEU A 131 18.82 -24.23 19.75
C LEU A 131 19.91 -25.31 19.86
N LYS A 132 20.43 -25.52 21.05
CA LYS A 132 21.44 -26.59 21.29
C LYS A 132 20.90 -27.98 20.95
N LYS A 133 19.63 -28.28 21.24
CA LYS A 133 18.97 -29.54 20.83
C LYS A 133 18.99 -29.73 19.30
N ARG A 134 19.02 -28.62 18.55
CA ARG A 134 19.06 -28.56 17.07
C ARG A 134 20.49 -28.49 16.52
N GLY A 135 21.52 -28.61 17.39
CA GLY A 135 22.93 -28.51 17.00
C GLY A 135 23.39 -27.07 16.70
N ILE A 136 22.59 -26.06 17.04
CA ILE A 136 22.93 -24.64 16.82
C ILE A 136 23.57 -24.09 18.10
N THR A 137 24.85 -23.67 17.99
CA THR A 137 25.64 -23.15 19.10
C THR A 137 26.00 -21.66 18.94
N ASN A 138 25.99 -21.14 17.70
CA ASN A 138 26.32 -19.75 17.43
C ASN A 138 25.02 -18.93 17.28
N LEU A 139 24.69 -18.15 18.32
CA LEU A 139 23.51 -17.28 18.36
C LEU A 139 23.60 -16.09 17.39
N ASP A 140 24.79 -15.67 17.01
CA ASP A 140 24.99 -14.53 16.10
C ASP A 140 24.50 -14.85 14.68
N LEU A 141 24.44 -16.14 14.32
CA LEU A 141 23.91 -16.61 13.05
C LEU A 141 22.39 -16.85 13.08
N VAL A 142 21.77 -16.78 14.25
CA VAL A 142 20.31 -16.93 14.37
C VAL A 142 19.64 -15.58 14.17
N MET A 143 18.69 -15.52 13.27
CA MET A 143 17.77 -14.40 13.09
C MET A 143 16.42 -14.77 13.73
N VAL A 144 15.87 -13.87 14.50
CA VAL A 144 14.54 -13.98 15.11
C VAL A 144 13.67 -12.91 14.51
N ASP A 145 12.60 -13.33 13.84
CA ASP A 145 11.70 -12.50 13.06
C ASP A 145 10.36 -12.40 13.81
N PRO A 146 10.09 -11.30 14.52
CA PRO A 146 8.87 -11.16 15.31
C PRO A 146 7.64 -10.94 14.41
N TRP A 147 6.69 -11.86 14.46
CA TRP A 147 5.44 -11.80 13.71
C TRP A 147 4.25 -11.49 14.61
N GLY A 148 3.27 -10.78 14.06
CA GLY A 148 1.97 -10.61 14.71
C GLY A 148 1.29 -11.97 14.94
N VAL A 149 0.76 -12.18 16.14
CA VAL A 149 0.09 -13.45 16.49
C VAL A 149 -1.27 -13.62 15.81
N GLY A 150 -1.86 -12.53 15.28
CA GLY A 150 -3.25 -12.49 14.84
C GLY A 150 -4.23 -12.66 16.02
N ASN A 151 -5.49 -13.04 15.71
CA ASN A 151 -6.47 -13.39 16.72
C ASN A 151 -7.11 -14.72 16.34
N PHE A 152 -6.94 -15.74 17.18
CA PHE A 152 -7.46 -17.09 16.98
C PHE A 152 -8.42 -17.52 18.10
N GLY A 153 -8.91 -16.57 18.91
CA GLY A 153 -9.84 -16.83 20.01
C GLY A 153 -9.21 -17.61 21.18
N ILE A 154 -7.91 -17.49 21.38
CA ILE A 154 -7.17 -18.13 22.47
C ILE A 154 -7.24 -17.21 23.69
N LYS A 155 -7.94 -17.66 24.75
CA LYS A 155 -8.22 -16.85 25.94
C LYS A 155 -6.98 -16.30 26.65
N ASP A 156 -5.92 -17.09 26.71
CA ASP A 156 -4.67 -16.70 27.39
C ASP A 156 -3.89 -15.61 26.63
N GLU A 157 -4.32 -15.25 25.42
CA GLU A 157 -3.72 -14.22 24.57
C GLU A 157 -4.54 -12.93 24.55
N GLU A 158 -5.75 -12.93 25.13
CA GLU A 158 -6.63 -11.77 25.16
C GLU A 158 -6.03 -10.64 26.01
N GLY A 159 -5.97 -9.44 25.45
CA GLY A 159 -5.50 -8.23 26.13
C GLY A 159 -3.98 -8.13 26.32
N VAL A 160 -3.20 -9.07 25.80
CA VAL A 160 -1.73 -9.03 25.83
C VAL A 160 -1.21 -8.68 24.44
N ARG A 161 -0.28 -7.73 24.35
CA ARG A 161 0.37 -7.38 23.09
C ARG A 161 1.46 -8.40 22.78
N LEU A 162 1.24 -9.23 21.79
CA LEU A 162 2.06 -10.41 21.54
C LEU A 162 2.77 -10.39 20.19
N SER A 163 3.96 -10.97 20.17
CA SER A 163 4.60 -11.50 18.98
C SER A 163 4.83 -13.01 19.14
N ARG A 164 4.68 -13.75 18.04
CA ARG A 164 5.11 -15.14 17.91
C ARG A 164 6.20 -15.22 16.84
N ALA A 165 7.45 -15.18 17.28
CA ALA A 165 8.57 -15.03 16.37
C ALA A 165 8.85 -16.32 15.57
N ILE A 166 9.32 -16.12 14.34
CA ILE A 166 9.85 -17.15 13.45
C ILE A 166 11.38 -17.08 13.50
N CYS A 167 12.05 -18.22 13.44
CA CYS A 167 13.48 -18.28 13.59
C CYS A 167 14.18 -18.83 12.34
N TRP A 168 15.35 -18.28 12.03
CA TRP A 168 16.13 -18.59 10.85
C TRP A 168 17.62 -18.76 11.22
N LEU A 169 18.36 -19.54 10.42
CA LEU A 169 19.79 -19.77 10.62
C LEU A 169 20.59 -19.30 9.40
N ARG A 170 21.41 -18.28 9.55
CA ARG A 170 22.36 -17.86 8.51
C ARG A 170 23.52 -18.85 8.38
N SER A 171 24.06 -19.01 7.18
CA SER A 171 25.29 -19.77 6.93
C SER A 171 26.55 -18.94 7.26
N SER A 172 26.46 -17.61 7.15
CA SER A 172 27.45 -16.61 7.56
C SER A 172 26.73 -15.33 7.97
N PRO A 173 27.39 -14.33 8.57
CA PRO A 173 26.74 -13.10 9.04
C PRO A 173 25.95 -12.33 7.98
N THR A 174 26.36 -12.40 6.72
CA THR A 174 25.73 -11.70 5.58
C THR A 174 24.89 -12.61 4.67
N ALA A 175 24.82 -13.91 5.01
CA ALA A 175 24.10 -14.89 4.20
C ALA A 175 22.57 -14.72 4.26
N ASN A 176 21.89 -15.25 3.23
CA ASN A 176 20.42 -15.32 3.21
C ASN A 176 19.89 -16.16 4.38
N ALA A 177 19.20 -15.53 5.34
CA ALA A 177 18.62 -16.24 6.47
C ALA A 177 17.39 -17.06 6.07
N TYR A 178 16.55 -16.52 5.19
CA TYR A 178 15.24 -17.09 4.83
C TYR A 178 15.33 -18.44 4.10
N ALA A 179 16.52 -18.84 3.65
CA ALA A 179 16.79 -20.15 3.08
C ALA A 179 16.79 -21.29 4.11
N ARG A 180 16.96 -20.99 5.39
CA ARG A 180 17.23 -22.00 6.43
C ARG A 180 16.34 -21.78 7.66
N PRO A 181 15.04 -22.10 7.56
CA PRO A 181 14.11 -21.98 8.67
C PRO A 181 14.48 -22.92 9.83
N ILE A 182 14.35 -22.44 11.07
CA ILE A 182 14.42 -23.24 12.29
C ILE A 182 12.99 -23.60 12.68
N ASP A 183 12.35 -24.46 11.89
CA ASP A 183 10.96 -24.84 12.13
C ASP A 183 10.78 -25.63 13.43
N GLY A 184 9.56 -25.57 13.99
CA GLY A 184 9.24 -26.20 15.25
C GLY A 184 9.73 -25.44 16.49
N LEU A 185 10.23 -24.21 16.34
CA LEU A 185 10.69 -23.37 17.45
C LEU A 185 10.12 -21.95 17.32
N PHE A 186 9.22 -21.58 18.23
CA PHE A 186 8.52 -20.31 18.19
C PHE A 186 8.50 -19.65 19.58
N PRO A 187 9.33 -18.64 19.81
CA PRO A 187 9.23 -17.79 20.99
C PRO A 187 7.96 -16.94 20.96
N VAL A 188 7.24 -16.88 22.08
CA VAL A 188 6.09 -15.99 22.26
C VAL A 188 6.46 -14.92 23.28
N VAL A 189 6.34 -13.67 22.89
CA VAL A 189 6.85 -12.50 23.63
C VAL A 189 5.73 -11.52 23.92
N ASP A 190 5.65 -11.05 25.17
CA ASP A 190 4.86 -9.87 25.55
C ASP A 190 5.66 -8.63 25.15
N LEU A 191 5.20 -7.93 24.10
CA LEU A 191 5.90 -6.76 23.57
C LEU A 191 5.79 -5.51 24.48
N ASN A 192 4.77 -5.42 25.34
CA ASN A 192 4.68 -4.31 26.30
C ASN A 192 5.72 -4.42 27.40
N LYS A 193 5.98 -5.64 27.88
CA LYS A 193 6.94 -5.92 28.93
C LYS A 193 8.32 -6.28 28.40
N MET A 194 8.39 -6.64 27.12
CA MET A 194 9.56 -7.20 26.45
C MET A 194 10.08 -8.44 27.21
N GLU A 195 9.15 -9.40 27.44
CA GLU A 195 9.39 -10.64 28.17
C GLU A 195 8.97 -11.86 27.35
N VAL A 196 9.82 -12.90 27.30
CA VAL A 196 9.44 -14.19 26.72
C VAL A 196 8.48 -14.90 27.65
N LEU A 197 7.23 -15.08 27.21
CA LEU A 197 6.20 -15.77 27.99
C LEU A 197 6.35 -17.28 27.92
N ARG A 198 6.74 -17.82 26.77
CA ARG A 198 6.94 -19.23 26.52
C ARG A 198 7.77 -19.48 25.26
N ILE A 199 8.43 -20.63 25.23
CA ILE A 199 9.10 -21.18 24.04
C ILE A 199 8.25 -22.37 23.57
N GLU A 200 7.59 -22.23 22.41
CA GLU A 200 6.88 -23.33 21.78
C GLU A 200 7.88 -24.19 21.03
N ASP A 201 8.31 -25.32 21.63
CA ASP A 201 9.21 -26.30 21.03
C ASP A 201 8.40 -27.51 20.55
N LEU A 202 8.03 -27.54 19.27
CA LEU A 202 7.22 -28.57 18.64
C LEU A 202 8.05 -29.76 18.13
N GLY A 203 9.32 -29.84 18.51
CA GLY A 203 10.25 -30.85 18.10
C GLY A 203 11.34 -30.34 17.16
N VAL A 204 12.34 -31.18 16.96
CA VAL A 204 13.49 -30.89 16.10
C VAL A 204 13.14 -31.23 14.66
N VAL A 205 13.19 -30.22 13.80
CA VAL A 205 13.04 -30.36 12.35
C VAL A 205 14.40 -30.13 11.70
N PRO A 206 14.82 -30.95 10.73
CA PRO A 206 16.07 -30.74 10.01
C PRO A 206 16.08 -29.36 9.32
N ILE A 207 17.24 -28.71 9.39
CA ILE A 207 17.44 -27.42 8.72
C ILE A 207 17.85 -27.71 7.28
N PRO A 208 17.18 -27.08 6.28
CA PRO A 208 17.55 -27.26 4.88
C PRO A 208 19.02 -26.94 4.61
N PRO A 209 19.72 -27.76 3.79
CA PRO A 209 21.16 -27.63 3.61
C PRO A 209 21.56 -26.46 2.69
N THR A 210 20.67 -26.02 1.81
CA THR A 210 20.96 -25.01 0.79
C THR A 210 20.96 -23.61 1.41
N SER A 211 21.98 -22.79 1.11
CA SER A 211 22.09 -21.42 1.61
C SER A 211 21.25 -20.40 0.82
N GLY A 212 20.92 -20.71 -0.45
CA GLY A 212 20.09 -19.82 -1.29
C GLY A 212 20.65 -18.42 -1.46
N GLU A 213 21.95 -18.30 -1.70
CA GLU A 213 22.62 -17.01 -1.84
C GLU A 213 22.31 -16.37 -3.19
N TYR A 214 22.09 -15.07 -3.19
CA TYR A 214 21.74 -14.28 -4.37
C TYR A 214 22.59 -13.02 -4.55
N ALA A 215 23.38 -12.63 -3.56
CA ALA A 215 24.21 -11.44 -3.64
C ALA A 215 25.30 -11.58 -4.73
N THR A 216 25.71 -10.45 -5.30
CA THR A 216 26.67 -10.35 -6.41
C THR A 216 27.92 -11.20 -6.20
N GLU A 217 28.44 -11.24 -4.97
CA GLU A 217 29.65 -11.99 -4.61
C GLU A 217 29.51 -13.51 -4.76
N PHE A 218 28.28 -14.04 -4.74
CA PHE A 218 27.99 -15.47 -4.90
C PHE A 218 27.67 -15.88 -6.34
N VAL A 219 27.43 -14.91 -7.23
CA VAL A 219 27.16 -15.15 -8.65
C VAL A 219 28.48 -15.35 -9.38
N LYS A 220 28.73 -16.58 -9.85
CA LYS A 220 30.00 -16.96 -10.47
C LYS A 220 30.22 -16.33 -11.85
N GLU A 221 29.16 -16.11 -12.61
CA GLU A 221 29.22 -15.64 -13.98
C GLU A 221 28.01 -14.76 -14.30
N PHE A 222 28.25 -13.58 -14.84
CA PHE A 222 27.23 -12.66 -15.31
C PHE A 222 27.08 -12.74 -16.83
N ARG A 223 25.90 -12.45 -17.34
CA ARG A 223 25.65 -12.34 -18.78
C ARG A 223 26.52 -11.24 -19.37
N SER A 224 27.19 -11.53 -20.49
CA SER A 224 28.06 -10.59 -21.20
C SER A 224 27.41 -9.95 -22.44
N ASP A 225 26.23 -10.40 -22.82
CA ASP A 225 25.47 -9.96 -24.01
C ASP A 225 24.54 -8.78 -23.76
N LEU A 226 24.35 -8.34 -22.50
CA LEU A 226 23.54 -7.20 -22.15
C LEU A 226 24.24 -5.87 -22.50
N LYS A 227 23.61 -5.07 -23.37
CA LYS A 227 24.09 -3.74 -23.73
C LYS A 227 23.44 -2.68 -22.84
N PRO A 228 24.16 -1.60 -22.50
CA PRO A 228 23.61 -0.48 -21.73
C PRO A 228 22.41 0.17 -22.44
N LEU A 229 21.39 0.50 -21.66
CA LEU A 229 20.27 1.33 -22.08
C LEU A 229 20.25 2.60 -21.23
N ASN A 230 20.29 3.76 -21.88
CA ASN A 230 20.25 5.05 -21.21
C ASN A 230 18.96 5.80 -21.58
N ILE A 231 18.34 6.43 -20.59
CA ILE A 231 17.23 7.36 -20.77
C ILE A 231 17.78 8.77 -20.57
N VAL A 232 17.67 9.61 -21.60
CA VAL A 232 18.23 10.97 -21.60
C VAL A 232 17.15 11.96 -22.00
N GLN A 233 16.96 13.00 -21.21
CA GLN A 233 16.08 14.14 -21.47
C GLN A 233 16.93 15.43 -21.51
N PRO A 234 17.53 15.80 -22.67
CA PRO A 234 18.51 16.89 -22.74
C PRO A 234 17.97 18.26 -22.36
N GLU A 235 16.66 18.45 -22.46
CA GLU A 235 15.95 19.70 -22.09
C GLU A 235 15.34 19.62 -20.69
N GLY A 236 15.65 18.54 -19.93
CA GLY A 236 15.05 18.25 -18.64
C GLY A 236 13.70 17.54 -18.74
N PRO A 237 13.11 17.16 -17.58
CA PRO A 237 11.81 16.50 -17.51
C PRO A 237 10.66 17.47 -17.83
N SER A 238 9.52 16.93 -18.27
CA SER A 238 8.31 17.72 -18.56
C SER A 238 7.43 17.98 -17.32
N PHE A 239 7.89 17.60 -16.15
CA PHE A 239 7.17 17.88 -14.89
C PHE A 239 7.77 19.08 -14.16
N GLU A 240 6.92 19.78 -13.43
CA GLU A 240 7.26 20.86 -12.52
C GLU A 240 6.82 20.49 -11.10
N VAL A 241 7.65 20.84 -10.10
CA VAL A 241 7.39 20.56 -8.69
C VAL A 241 7.53 21.83 -7.88
N ASN A 242 6.50 22.16 -7.11
CA ASN A 242 6.52 23.23 -6.13
C ASN A 242 6.09 22.67 -4.75
N GLY A 243 7.07 22.50 -3.85
CA GLY A 243 6.86 21.73 -2.62
C GLY A 243 6.43 20.30 -2.95
N HIS A 244 5.21 19.94 -2.54
CA HIS A 244 4.60 18.65 -2.85
C HIS A 244 3.54 18.72 -3.98
N HIS A 245 3.35 19.88 -4.60
CA HIS A 245 2.49 20.04 -5.75
C HIS A 245 3.25 19.72 -7.04
N VAL A 246 2.70 18.78 -7.81
CA VAL A 246 3.25 18.30 -9.08
C VAL A 246 2.35 18.75 -10.23
N ARG A 247 2.97 19.26 -11.31
CA ARG A 247 2.34 19.48 -12.62
C ARG A 247 3.12 18.70 -13.67
N TRP A 248 2.40 17.94 -14.48
CA TRP A 248 3.00 17.22 -15.62
C TRP A 248 2.08 17.30 -16.82
N GLN A 249 2.49 18.04 -17.84
CA GLN A 249 1.66 18.31 -19.00
C GLN A 249 0.28 18.87 -18.57
N LYS A 250 -0.78 18.09 -18.70
CA LYS A 250 -2.14 18.47 -18.28
C LYS A 250 -2.54 17.95 -16.89
N TRP A 251 -1.71 17.09 -16.28
CA TRP A 251 -1.95 16.56 -14.95
C TRP A 251 -1.48 17.51 -13.86
N GLN A 252 -2.21 17.53 -12.76
CA GLN A 252 -1.74 18.09 -11.50
C GLN A 252 -2.28 17.31 -10.30
N PHE A 253 -1.47 17.22 -9.27
CA PHE A 253 -1.80 16.55 -8.02
C PHE A 253 -0.82 16.95 -6.91
N ARG A 254 -1.11 16.54 -5.68
CA ARG A 254 -0.18 16.67 -4.56
C ARG A 254 0.28 15.32 -4.08
N ILE A 255 1.53 15.24 -3.68
CA ILE A 255 2.15 14.08 -3.07
C ILE A 255 2.12 14.25 -1.56
N GLY A 256 1.65 13.23 -0.84
CA GLY A 256 1.81 13.08 0.59
C GLY A 256 2.45 11.75 0.94
N PHE A 257 2.83 11.61 2.20
CA PHE A 257 3.38 10.37 2.72
C PHE A 257 2.94 10.18 4.16
N THR A 258 2.48 8.98 4.50
CA THR A 258 2.11 8.62 5.87
C THR A 258 2.90 7.38 6.32
N PRO A 259 3.22 7.25 7.63
CA PRO A 259 3.88 6.06 8.16
C PRO A 259 3.12 4.77 7.88
N ARG A 260 1.77 4.84 7.82
CA ARG A 260 0.90 3.68 7.63
C ARG A 260 0.72 3.30 6.17
N GLU A 261 0.36 4.26 5.30
CA GLU A 261 -0.05 4.00 3.92
C GLU A 261 1.10 4.15 2.91
N GLY A 262 2.21 4.80 3.31
CA GLY A 262 3.24 5.22 2.37
C GLY A 262 2.79 6.40 1.52
N LEU A 263 2.94 6.29 0.20
CA LEU A 263 2.57 7.32 -0.77
C LEU A 263 1.06 7.57 -0.82
N VAL A 264 0.66 8.81 -0.66
CA VAL A 264 -0.71 9.29 -0.79
C VAL A 264 -0.78 10.35 -1.89
N LEU A 265 -1.76 10.26 -2.75
CA LEU A 265 -2.05 11.29 -3.75
C LEU A 265 -3.29 12.09 -3.34
N TYR A 266 -3.21 13.42 -3.51
CA TYR A 266 -4.29 14.34 -3.20
C TYR A 266 -4.64 15.20 -4.41
N THR A 267 -5.90 15.56 -4.52
CA THR A 267 -6.43 16.54 -5.48
C THR A 267 -5.99 16.30 -6.92
N VAL A 268 -6.07 15.03 -7.34
CA VAL A 268 -5.69 14.63 -8.71
C VAL A 268 -6.69 15.24 -9.69
N GLY A 269 -6.15 15.99 -10.64
CA GLY A 269 -6.95 16.65 -11.67
C GLY A 269 -6.22 16.73 -13.00
N TYR A 270 -7.00 17.00 -14.04
CA TYR A 270 -6.54 17.12 -15.42
C TYR A 270 -7.00 18.45 -16.03
N GLU A 271 -6.09 19.21 -16.62
CA GLU A 271 -6.41 20.47 -17.31
C GLU A 271 -7.07 20.18 -18.65
N ASP A 272 -8.32 20.60 -18.78
CA ASP A 272 -9.10 20.50 -20.01
C ASP A 272 -9.81 21.82 -20.29
N LYS A 273 -9.65 22.35 -21.51
CA LYS A 273 -10.25 23.62 -21.96
C LYS A 273 -10.01 24.80 -20.99
N GLY A 274 -8.79 24.91 -20.46
CA GLY A 274 -8.37 26.02 -19.61
C GLY A 274 -8.87 25.95 -18.15
N ARG A 275 -9.45 24.83 -17.73
CA ARG A 275 -9.79 24.58 -16.32
C ARG A 275 -9.24 23.24 -15.86
N VAL A 276 -8.91 23.15 -14.58
CA VAL A 276 -8.58 21.88 -13.96
C VAL A 276 -9.85 21.16 -13.56
N ARG A 277 -10.01 19.95 -14.05
CA ARG A 277 -11.13 19.06 -13.75
C ARG A 277 -10.68 18.03 -12.74
N SER A 278 -11.38 17.96 -11.62
CA SER A 278 -11.06 17.01 -10.54
C SER A 278 -11.39 15.57 -10.95
N ILE A 279 -10.64 14.61 -10.40
CA ILE A 279 -10.82 13.18 -10.63
C ILE A 279 -10.83 12.42 -9.30
N LEU A 280 -9.80 12.62 -8.47
CA LEU A 280 -9.68 12.03 -7.14
C LEU A 280 -9.33 13.11 -6.12
N TYR A 281 -10.00 13.12 -4.98
CA TYR A 281 -9.61 13.96 -3.84
C TYR A 281 -8.44 13.38 -3.08
N ARG A 282 -8.50 12.09 -2.73
CA ARG A 282 -7.46 11.34 -2.02
C ARG A 282 -7.38 9.90 -2.52
N ALA A 283 -6.19 9.38 -2.73
CA ALA A 283 -5.97 8.00 -3.13
C ALA A 283 -4.75 7.42 -2.42
N ALA A 284 -4.94 6.27 -1.76
CA ALA A 284 -3.88 5.56 -1.04
C ALA A 284 -4.19 4.07 -0.91
N MET A 285 -3.13 3.28 -0.73
CA MET A 285 -3.26 1.89 -0.31
C MET A 285 -3.74 1.86 1.14
N ALA A 286 -4.91 1.27 1.39
CA ALA A 286 -5.57 1.32 2.70
C ALA A 286 -5.30 0.08 3.55
N GLU A 287 -5.12 -1.10 2.93
CA GLU A 287 -4.71 -2.31 3.65
C GLU A 287 -4.05 -3.31 2.69
N MET A 288 -3.17 -4.13 3.24
CA MET A 288 -2.55 -5.27 2.57
C MET A 288 -2.66 -6.48 3.48
N VAL A 289 -3.17 -7.60 2.94
CA VAL A 289 -3.37 -8.85 3.71
C VAL A 289 -2.72 -10.02 2.99
N VAL A 290 -1.90 -10.78 3.71
CA VAL A 290 -1.17 -11.93 3.16
C VAL A 290 -1.49 -13.19 3.96
N PRO A 291 -2.54 -13.96 3.55
CA PRO A 291 -2.86 -15.24 4.17
C PRO A 291 -2.05 -16.39 3.58
N TYR A 292 -1.48 -17.23 4.44
CA TYR A 292 -0.80 -18.46 4.08
C TYR A 292 -1.71 -19.68 4.25
N GLY A 293 -1.58 -20.65 3.34
CA GLY A 293 -2.50 -21.79 3.24
C GLY A 293 -2.12 -23.03 4.07
N ASP A 294 -1.06 -22.99 4.88
CA ASP A 294 -0.58 -24.16 5.62
C ASP A 294 -1.22 -24.23 7.02
N PRO A 295 -2.10 -25.22 7.30
CA PRO A 295 -2.81 -25.35 8.57
C PRO A 295 -2.01 -26.02 9.70
N ARG A 296 -0.79 -26.48 9.43
CA ARG A 296 0.02 -27.18 10.43
C ARG A 296 0.36 -26.29 11.63
N PRO A 297 0.61 -26.85 12.83
CA PRO A 297 0.89 -26.06 14.04
C PRO A 297 2.04 -25.06 13.90
N GLN A 298 3.00 -25.35 13.05
CA GLN A 298 4.12 -24.46 12.74
C GLN A 298 3.69 -23.22 11.94
N HIS A 299 2.62 -23.29 11.14
CA HIS A 299 2.36 -22.33 10.07
C HIS A 299 0.98 -21.67 10.10
N PHE A 300 -0.02 -22.22 10.79
CA PHE A 300 -1.41 -21.74 10.74
C PHE A 300 -1.60 -20.26 11.14
N ARG A 301 -0.66 -19.71 11.90
CA ARG A 301 -0.67 -18.28 12.30
C ARG A 301 -0.02 -17.35 11.27
N ARG A 302 0.57 -17.90 10.20
CA ARG A 302 1.23 -17.08 9.18
C ARG A 302 0.17 -16.36 8.35
N ASN A 303 -0.12 -15.16 8.75
CA ASN A 303 -0.95 -14.18 8.05
C ASN A 303 -0.52 -12.80 8.52
N ALA A 304 -0.57 -11.80 7.64
CA ALA A 304 -0.12 -10.45 7.93
C ALA A 304 -1.15 -9.44 7.42
N PHE A 305 -1.32 -8.35 8.16
CA PHE A 305 -2.02 -7.14 7.76
C PHE A 305 -0.97 -6.02 7.69
N ASP A 306 -0.17 -6.02 6.62
CA ASP A 306 1.11 -5.30 6.58
C ASP A 306 0.96 -3.78 6.75
N ILE A 307 -0.18 -3.21 6.34
CA ILE A 307 -0.48 -1.79 6.56
C ILE A 307 -0.96 -1.55 7.98
N GLY A 308 -1.90 -2.35 8.45
CA GLY A 308 -2.52 -2.15 9.77
C GLY A 308 -1.70 -2.68 10.94
N GLU A 309 -0.88 -3.70 10.73
CA GLU A 309 -0.05 -4.32 11.78
C GLU A 309 1.38 -3.76 11.84
N HIS A 310 1.91 -3.20 10.72
CA HIS A 310 3.28 -2.68 10.68
C HIS A 310 3.37 -1.25 10.12
N GLY A 311 2.60 -0.94 9.07
CA GLY A 311 2.69 0.32 8.34
C GLY A 311 3.77 0.27 7.25
N ILE A 312 3.34 0.22 5.97
CA ILE A 312 4.28 0.11 4.84
C ILE A 312 5.09 1.39 4.61
N GLY A 313 4.63 2.54 5.10
CA GLY A 313 5.37 3.80 4.97
C GLY A 313 6.63 3.84 5.81
N VAL A 314 6.61 3.35 7.07
CA VAL A 314 7.83 3.26 7.89
C VAL A 314 8.81 2.21 7.38
N LEU A 315 8.35 1.28 6.54
CA LEU A 315 9.16 0.24 5.89
C LEU A 315 9.64 0.64 4.50
N ALA A 316 9.42 1.88 4.08
CA ALA A 316 9.83 2.37 2.77
C ALA A 316 11.35 2.40 2.62
N ASN A 317 11.81 2.07 1.41
CA ASN A 317 13.22 2.07 1.06
C ASN A 317 13.72 3.47 0.65
N SER A 318 14.98 3.76 0.91
CA SER A 318 15.72 4.86 0.32
C SER A 318 16.15 4.48 -1.10
N LEU A 319 15.48 5.05 -2.11
CA LEU A 319 15.63 4.65 -3.50
C LEU A 319 16.91 5.21 -4.13
N LYS A 320 17.47 4.49 -5.13
CA LYS A 320 18.73 4.82 -5.77
C LYS A 320 18.61 4.85 -7.28
N LEU A 321 19.13 5.93 -7.88
CA LEU A 321 19.25 6.04 -9.32
C LEU A 321 20.14 4.93 -9.90
N GLY A 322 19.67 4.32 -10.97
CA GLY A 322 20.37 3.24 -11.66
C GLY A 322 20.06 1.83 -11.14
N CYS A 323 19.47 1.74 -9.95
CA CYS A 323 18.99 0.47 -9.37
C CYS A 323 17.46 0.41 -9.40
N ASP A 324 16.80 1.32 -8.65
CA ASP A 324 15.35 1.32 -8.48
C ASP A 324 14.63 2.11 -9.58
N CYS A 325 15.28 3.12 -10.14
CA CYS A 325 14.73 4.03 -11.14
C CYS A 325 15.78 4.41 -12.19
N LEU A 326 15.33 4.75 -13.41
CA LEU A 326 16.17 5.24 -14.51
C LEU A 326 15.60 6.54 -15.09
N GLY A 327 16.50 7.42 -15.62
CA GLY A 327 16.13 8.67 -16.29
C GLY A 327 16.38 9.91 -15.42
N GLU A 328 15.68 11.00 -15.76
CA GLU A 328 15.70 12.25 -14.98
C GLU A 328 14.69 12.13 -13.83
N ILE A 329 15.20 12.02 -12.60
CA ILE A 329 14.41 11.65 -11.45
C ILE A 329 14.26 12.79 -10.46
N ARG A 330 13.05 12.99 -9.98
CA ARG A 330 12.75 13.76 -8.78
C ARG A 330 12.46 12.81 -7.63
N TYR A 331 13.23 12.92 -6.56
CA TYR A 331 12.97 12.22 -5.30
C TYR A 331 12.25 13.13 -4.29
N PHE A 332 11.47 12.51 -3.39
CA PHE A 332 10.92 13.15 -2.21
C PHE A 332 11.29 12.32 -1.00
N ASP A 333 11.76 13.00 0.03
CA ASP A 333 12.03 12.39 1.32
C ASP A 333 10.71 12.20 2.10
N ALA A 334 10.66 11.18 2.96
CA ALA A 334 9.60 11.03 3.92
C ALA A 334 10.12 11.36 5.32
N VAL A 335 9.36 12.18 6.05
CA VAL A 335 9.65 12.53 7.43
C VAL A 335 8.67 11.79 8.34
N VAL A 336 9.18 10.91 9.19
CA VAL A 336 8.41 10.06 10.10
C VAL A 336 8.97 10.17 11.52
N THR A 337 8.32 9.54 12.49
CA THR A 337 8.86 9.38 13.85
C THR A 337 9.12 7.91 14.14
N ASP A 338 10.16 7.64 14.94
CA ASP A 338 10.32 6.33 15.58
C ASP A 338 9.34 6.17 16.77
N SER A 339 9.35 4.99 17.40
CA SER A 339 8.46 4.70 18.53
C SER A 339 8.71 5.56 19.75
N ARG A 340 9.84 6.24 19.82
CA ARG A 340 10.18 7.17 20.90
C ARG A 340 9.80 8.60 20.57
N GLY A 341 9.21 8.85 19.41
CA GLY A 341 8.84 10.18 18.92
C GLY A 341 10.04 11.00 18.43
N GLU A 342 11.18 10.36 18.18
CA GLU A 342 12.31 11.02 17.53
C GLU A 342 12.09 11.03 16.02
N VAL A 343 12.45 12.15 15.39
CA VAL A 343 12.23 12.29 13.93
C VAL A 343 13.27 11.49 13.16
N ALA A 344 12.79 10.70 12.22
CA ALA A 344 13.58 9.96 11.24
C ALA A 344 13.24 10.44 9.83
N ILE A 345 14.24 10.49 8.95
CA ILE A 345 14.08 10.86 7.55
C ILE A 345 14.42 9.62 6.71
N ILE A 346 13.48 9.23 5.86
CA ILE A 346 13.72 8.24 4.82
C ILE A 346 14.07 9.04 3.57
N GLU A 347 15.35 9.15 3.26
CA GLU A 347 15.83 9.88 2.08
C GLU A 347 15.36 9.18 0.80
N ASN A 348 14.91 9.94 -0.20
CA ASN A 348 14.45 9.39 -1.48
C ASN A 348 13.35 8.32 -1.34
N ALA A 349 12.43 8.50 -0.40
CA ALA A 349 11.36 7.52 -0.17
C ALA A 349 10.41 7.39 -1.36
N ILE A 350 10.21 8.46 -2.12
CA ILE A 350 9.38 8.48 -3.33
C ILE A 350 10.23 8.85 -4.53
N CYS A 351 10.04 8.11 -5.61
CA CYS A 351 10.65 8.35 -6.92
C CYS A 351 9.58 8.84 -7.90
N MET A 352 9.89 9.91 -8.65
CA MET A 352 9.06 10.40 -9.75
C MET A 352 9.90 10.62 -11.00
N HIS A 353 9.47 10.07 -12.14
CA HIS A 353 10.15 10.18 -13.44
C HIS A 353 9.20 9.96 -14.61
N GLU A 354 9.66 10.24 -15.81
CA GLU A 354 8.94 9.96 -17.06
C GLU A 354 9.45 8.68 -17.71
N GLU A 355 8.54 7.93 -18.34
CA GLU A 355 8.87 6.75 -19.15
C GLU A 355 8.30 6.86 -20.56
N ASP A 356 9.04 6.38 -21.56
CA ASP A 356 8.46 6.01 -22.86
C ASP A 356 7.64 4.72 -22.70
N TYR A 357 6.39 4.74 -23.20
CA TYR A 357 5.49 3.58 -23.11
C TYR A 357 4.98 3.12 -24.47
N GLY A 358 5.82 3.26 -25.51
CA GLY A 358 5.51 2.78 -26.83
C GLY A 358 4.55 3.68 -27.63
N ILE A 359 3.56 3.09 -28.26
CA ILE A 359 2.60 3.81 -29.12
C ILE A 359 1.42 4.29 -28.28
N LEU A 360 1.12 5.61 -28.37
CA LEU A 360 -0.08 6.21 -27.79
C LEU A 360 -1.29 5.99 -28.67
N TRP A 361 -1.15 6.34 -29.95
CA TRP A 361 -2.14 6.04 -30.99
C TRP A 361 -1.48 6.00 -32.36
N LYS A 362 -2.08 5.25 -33.29
CA LYS A 362 -1.59 5.08 -34.65
C LYS A 362 -2.72 4.75 -35.60
N HIS A 363 -2.66 5.33 -36.80
CA HIS A 363 -3.47 4.91 -37.94
C HIS A 363 -2.65 5.00 -39.23
N THR A 364 -2.81 4.02 -40.11
CA THR A 364 -2.27 4.02 -41.47
C THR A 364 -3.45 3.85 -42.43
N ASP A 365 -3.66 4.83 -43.31
CA ASP A 365 -4.58 4.65 -44.43
C ASP A 365 -3.87 3.81 -45.52
N TRP A 366 -4.24 2.55 -45.60
CA TRP A 366 -3.62 1.60 -46.53
C TRP A 366 -3.84 1.95 -48.01
N ARG A 367 -4.80 2.84 -48.33
CA ARG A 367 -5.11 3.24 -49.72
C ARG A 367 -4.10 4.24 -50.26
N ASN A 368 -3.59 5.08 -49.42
CA ASN A 368 -2.63 6.16 -49.77
C ASN A 368 -1.31 6.07 -49.03
N ASN A 369 -1.14 5.04 -48.16
CA ASN A 369 0.01 4.83 -47.26
C ASN A 369 0.30 5.99 -46.30
N TYR A 370 -0.73 6.84 -46.04
CA TYR A 370 -0.59 7.91 -45.08
C TYR A 370 -0.64 7.36 -43.65
N THR A 371 0.41 7.63 -42.87
CA THR A 371 0.51 7.14 -41.49
C THR A 371 0.68 8.29 -40.51
N GLU A 372 -0.15 8.31 -39.48
CA GLU A 372 0.03 9.13 -38.30
C GLU A 372 0.27 8.24 -37.07
N VAL A 373 1.24 8.64 -36.23
CA VAL A 373 1.60 7.94 -34.99
C VAL A 373 2.06 8.94 -33.95
N ARG A 374 1.70 8.68 -32.68
CA ARG A 374 2.26 9.39 -31.51
C ARG A 374 2.82 8.39 -30.51
N ARG A 375 3.94 8.77 -29.90
CA ARG A 375 4.56 8.02 -28.81
C ARG A 375 3.82 8.29 -27.51
N SER A 376 3.66 7.25 -26.72
CA SER A 376 3.14 7.36 -25.36
C SER A 376 4.26 7.72 -24.40
N ARG A 377 3.99 8.68 -23.54
CA ARG A 377 4.79 8.98 -22.36
C ARG A 377 3.90 8.87 -21.13
N ARG A 378 4.44 8.35 -20.03
CA ARG A 378 3.74 8.33 -18.76
C ARG A 378 4.61 8.92 -17.66
N LEU A 379 3.98 9.57 -16.69
CA LEU A 379 4.61 9.96 -15.44
C LEU A 379 4.45 8.83 -14.44
N VAL A 380 5.53 8.48 -13.79
CA VAL A 380 5.59 7.47 -12.72
C VAL A 380 5.79 8.16 -11.39
N VAL A 381 5.01 7.79 -10.39
CA VAL A 381 5.23 8.16 -8.98
C VAL A 381 5.17 6.89 -8.17
N SER A 382 6.25 6.55 -7.47
CA SER A 382 6.36 5.24 -6.82
C SER A 382 7.15 5.28 -5.52
N PHE A 383 6.92 4.28 -4.69
CA PHE A 383 7.77 3.93 -3.56
C PHE A 383 7.88 2.41 -3.46
N ILE A 384 8.90 1.93 -2.73
CA ILE A 384 9.12 0.51 -2.49
C ILE A 384 9.21 0.31 -0.98
N ALA A 385 8.61 -0.76 -0.49
CA ALA A 385 8.68 -1.16 0.92
C ALA A 385 9.19 -2.59 1.04
N THR A 386 10.11 -2.80 2.00
CA THR A 386 10.55 -4.14 2.42
C THR A 386 9.71 -4.57 3.61
N VAL A 387 8.95 -5.64 3.42
CA VAL A 387 8.14 -6.24 4.48
C VAL A 387 8.70 -7.63 4.76
N ASP A 388 9.54 -7.73 5.79
CA ASP A 388 10.30 -8.92 6.17
C ASP A 388 11.09 -9.50 4.98
N ASN A 389 10.62 -10.60 4.40
CA ASN A 389 11.26 -11.29 3.27
C ASN A 389 10.80 -10.81 1.89
N TYR A 390 9.73 -10.01 1.81
CA TYR A 390 9.16 -9.53 0.54
C TYR A 390 9.48 -8.08 0.24
N GLU A 391 9.55 -7.77 -1.06
CA GLU A 391 9.64 -6.43 -1.60
C GLU A 391 8.37 -6.09 -2.36
N TYR A 392 7.76 -4.97 -2.04
CA TYR A 392 6.58 -4.47 -2.71
C TYR A 392 6.85 -3.10 -3.29
N GLY A 393 6.78 -2.98 -4.61
CA GLY A 393 6.86 -1.69 -5.29
C GLY A 393 5.45 -1.20 -5.65
N PHE A 394 5.10 0.01 -5.25
CA PHE A 394 3.79 0.63 -5.44
C PHE A 394 3.90 1.78 -6.42
N PHE A 395 3.24 1.66 -7.58
CA PHE A 395 3.43 2.52 -8.73
C PHE A 395 2.13 3.16 -9.18
N TRP A 396 2.09 4.48 -9.22
CA TRP A 396 1.09 5.26 -9.94
C TRP A 396 1.64 5.66 -11.29
N TYR A 397 0.85 5.45 -12.35
CA TYR A 397 1.16 5.88 -13.70
C TYR A 397 0.08 6.82 -14.21
N PHE A 398 0.49 7.99 -14.69
CA PHE A 398 -0.38 8.97 -15.33
C PHE A 398 -0.07 9.00 -16.82
N TYR A 399 -1.09 8.84 -17.63
CA TYR A 399 -0.97 8.79 -19.09
C TYR A 399 -1.47 10.05 -19.74
N GLN A 400 -0.97 10.34 -20.95
CA GLN A 400 -1.36 11.53 -21.73
C GLN A 400 -2.83 11.52 -22.18
N ASP A 401 -3.44 10.35 -22.26
CA ASP A 401 -4.87 10.16 -22.62
C ASP A 401 -5.84 10.31 -21.44
N GLY A 402 -5.35 10.73 -20.29
CA GLY A 402 -6.16 10.86 -19.08
C GLY A 402 -6.33 9.57 -18.27
N THR A 403 -5.70 8.47 -18.67
CA THR A 403 -5.70 7.20 -17.92
C THR A 403 -4.80 7.32 -16.68
N ILE A 404 -5.25 6.73 -15.58
CA ILE A 404 -4.47 6.48 -14.36
C ILE A 404 -4.37 4.96 -14.21
N GLN A 405 -3.17 4.44 -13.95
CA GLN A 405 -2.94 3.05 -13.60
C GLN A 405 -2.31 2.98 -12.21
N TYR A 406 -2.72 2.01 -11.45
CA TYR A 406 -2.04 1.59 -10.24
C TYR A 406 -1.51 0.17 -10.42
N GLU A 407 -0.24 -0.04 -10.09
CA GLU A 407 0.43 -1.33 -10.21
C GLU A 407 1.21 -1.63 -8.93
N VAL A 408 1.13 -2.87 -8.46
CA VAL A 408 2.02 -3.41 -7.44
C VAL A 408 2.98 -4.39 -8.10
N LYS A 409 4.27 -4.24 -7.81
CA LYS A 409 5.35 -5.13 -8.20
C LYS A 409 5.75 -5.95 -6.98
N LEU A 410 5.60 -7.27 -7.07
CA LEU A 410 5.89 -8.21 -5.99
C LEU A 410 7.18 -8.96 -6.31
N THR A 411 8.15 -8.90 -5.41
CA THR A 411 9.42 -9.61 -5.52
C THR A 411 9.99 -9.90 -4.13
N GLY A 412 11.26 -10.26 -4.01
CA GLY A 412 11.91 -10.56 -2.75
C GLY A 412 12.12 -12.06 -2.55
N ILE A 413 12.16 -12.51 -1.31
CA ILE A 413 12.45 -13.88 -0.95
C ILE A 413 11.17 -14.57 -0.49
N LEU A 414 10.97 -15.82 -0.95
CA LEU A 414 9.83 -16.63 -0.54
C LEU A 414 9.86 -16.95 0.95
N LEU A 415 8.70 -16.93 1.61
CA LEU A 415 8.58 -17.51 2.95
C LEU A 415 8.60 -19.03 2.84
N CYS A 416 9.68 -19.61 3.35
CA CYS A 416 9.94 -21.05 3.26
C CYS A 416 9.72 -21.76 4.60
N ALA A 417 9.58 -23.08 4.51
CA ALA A 417 9.52 -24.01 5.62
C ALA A 417 10.37 -25.23 5.31
N SER A 418 10.86 -25.93 6.36
CA SER A 418 11.50 -27.22 6.19
C SER A 418 10.48 -28.26 5.70
N LEU A 419 10.87 -29.07 4.74
CA LEU A 419 10.02 -30.15 4.26
C LEU A 419 10.03 -31.33 5.26
N LEU A 420 8.86 -31.64 5.81
CA LEU A 420 8.69 -32.80 6.73
C LEU A 420 8.18 -34.04 5.99
N ASP A 421 7.33 -33.80 4.95
CA ASP A 421 6.66 -34.83 4.16
C ASP A 421 6.49 -34.34 2.71
N THR A 422 5.45 -34.81 2.01
CA THR A 422 5.08 -34.28 0.69
C THR A 422 4.63 -32.81 0.77
N PRO A 423 5.05 -31.96 -0.16
CA PRO A 423 4.73 -30.52 -0.13
C PRO A 423 3.27 -30.23 -0.54
N GLN A 424 2.31 -30.59 0.32
CA GLN A 424 0.88 -30.38 0.01
C GLN A 424 0.48 -28.89 0.03
N TYR A 425 1.08 -28.09 0.94
CA TYR A 425 0.76 -26.67 1.15
C TYR A 425 1.86 -25.74 0.66
N GLY A 426 2.69 -26.20 -0.25
CA GLY A 426 3.80 -25.44 -0.80
C GLY A 426 4.43 -26.14 -2.00
N THR A 427 5.52 -25.59 -2.48
CA THR A 427 6.31 -26.10 -3.59
C THR A 427 7.75 -26.36 -3.15
N LEU A 428 8.30 -27.50 -3.49
CA LEU A 428 9.72 -27.80 -3.25
C LEU A 428 10.57 -26.92 -4.20
N VAL A 429 11.32 -25.98 -3.62
CA VAL A 429 12.15 -25.01 -4.37
C VAL A 429 13.65 -25.28 -4.26
N ALA A 430 14.08 -26.03 -3.23
CA ALA A 430 15.42 -26.51 -3.03
C ALA A 430 15.37 -27.81 -2.20
N PRO A 431 16.47 -28.57 -2.07
CA PRO A 431 16.50 -29.77 -1.23
C PRO A 431 15.99 -29.48 0.19
N GLU A 432 14.97 -30.22 0.63
CA GLU A 432 14.35 -30.11 1.96
C GLU A 432 13.71 -28.73 2.25
N LEU A 433 13.54 -27.87 1.24
CA LEU A 433 13.00 -26.51 1.38
C LEU A 433 11.69 -26.35 0.61
N ASN A 434 10.61 -26.07 1.34
CA ASN A 434 9.27 -25.92 0.83
C ASN A 434 8.81 -24.47 0.92
N ALA A 435 8.59 -23.82 -0.21
CA ALA A 435 8.01 -22.48 -0.25
C ALA A 435 6.48 -22.54 -0.11
N LEU A 436 5.93 -21.78 0.83
CA LEU A 436 4.51 -21.88 1.21
C LEU A 436 3.58 -21.22 0.20
N ILE A 437 2.45 -21.85 -0.11
CA ILE A 437 1.38 -21.27 -0.93
C ILE A 437 0.68 -20.19 -0.11
N HIS A 438 0.47 -19.02 -0.72
CA HIS A 438 -0.18 -17.87 -0.09
C HIS A 438 -0.87 -16.97 -1.11
N GLN A 439 -1.59 -15.99 -0.60
CA GLN A 439 -2.24 -14.98 -1.41
C GLN A 439 -1.79 -13.59 -0.94
N HIS A 440 -1.74 -12.64 -1.85
CA HIS A 440 -1.54 -11.23 -1.53
C HIS A 440 -2.81 -10.47 -1.92
N PHE A 441 -3.35 -9.69 -1.00
CA PHE A 441 -4.50 -8.83 -1.24
C PHE A 441 -4.15 -7.39 -0.92
N PHE A 442 -4.55 -6.49 -1.80
CA PHE A 442 -4.34 -5.06 -1.73
C PHE A 442 -5.68 -4.36 -1.79
N ASN A 443 -5.95 -3.45 -0.87
CA ASN A 443 -7.15 -2.62 -0.92
C ASN A 443 -6.79 -1.16 -1.11
N MET A 444 -7.28 -0.57 -2.19
CA MET A 444 -7.11 0.83 -2.53
C MET A 444 -8.33 1.62 -2.08
N ARG A 445 -8.12 2.70 -1.32
CA ARG A 445 -9.13 3.71 -1.01
C ARG A 445 -9.05 4.85 -2.01
N LEU A 446 -10.11 5.05 -2.78
CA LEU A 446 -10.24 6.08 -3.80
C LEU A 446 -11.37 7.04 -3.40
N ASP A 447 -11.04 8.20 -2.89
CA ASP A 447 -11.98 9.27 -2.59
C ASP A 447 -12.27 10.02 -3.90
N ILE A 448 -13.45 9.81 -4.43
CA ILE A 448 -13.81 10.22 -5.77
C ILE A 448 -14.18 11.71 -5.81
N SER A 449 -13.82 12.37 -6.91
CA SER A 449 -14.17 13.77 -7.17
C SER A 449 -14.27 14.05 -8.67
N VAL A 450 -14.99 13.20 -9.41
CA VAL A 450 -15.11 13.34 -10.88
C VAL A 450 -15.96 14.57 -11.22
N ASP A 451 -15.26 15.63 -11.65
CA ASP A 451 -15.84 16.96 -11.97
C ASP A 451 -16.75 17.52 -10.84
N GLY A 452 -16.40 17.17 -9.58
CA GLY A 452 -17.12 17.55 -8.37
C GLY A 452 -17.35 16.36 -7.44
N GLU A 453 -17.94 16.63 -6.27
CA GLU A 453 -18.03 15.65 -5.17
C GLU A 453 -19.22 14.69 -5.32
N ASN A 454 -20.28 15.08 -6.04
CA ASN A 454 -21.48 14.25 -6.19
C ASN A 454 -21.33 13.29 -7.36
N ASN A 455 -21.13 12.02 -7.05
CA ASN A 455 -20.90 10.99 -8.04
C ASN A 455 -21.84 9.78 -7.84
N SER A 456 -21.97 8.95 -8.85
CA SER A 456 -22.74 7.71 -8.85
C SER A 456 -21.92 6.60 -9.49
N VAL A 457 -22.19 5.34 -9.12
CA VAL A 457 -21.47 4.18 -9.65
C VAL A 457 -22.42 3.27 -10.43
N TYR A 458 -22.05 2.93 -11.67
CA TYR A 458 -22.74 1.97 -12.50
C TYR A 458 -21.87 0.74 -12.71
N GLU A 459 -22.43 -0.44 -12.47
CA GLU A 459 -21.84 -1.69 -12.93
C GLU A 459 -22.19 -1.92 -14.39
N VAL A 460 -21.20 -2.20 -15.23
CA VAL A 460 -21.39 -2.45 -16.66
C VAL A 460 -20.99 -3.89 -16.98
N ASN A 461 -21.92 -4.63 -17.57
CA ASN A 461 -21.70 -5.98 -18.08
C ASN A 461 -21.99 -6.02 -19.57
N THR A 462 -21.30 -6.88 -20.30
CA THR A 462 -21.69 -7.23 -21.66
C THR A 462 -22.70 -8.38 -21.60
N GLU A 463 -23.85 -8.18 -22.24
CA GLU A 463 -24.91 -9.19 -22.37
C GLU A 463 -25.08 -9.56 -23.84
N ALA A 464 -25.24 -10.85 -24.11
CA ALA A 464 -25.59 -11.35 -25.44
C ALA A 464 -27.12 -11.33 -25.61
N GLU A 465 -27.60 -10.90 -26.78
CA GLU A 465 -29.01 -10.97 -27.12
C GLU A 465 -29.36 -12.35 -27.63
N SER A 466 -30.49 -12.88 -27.18
CA SER A 466 -30.96 -14.19 -27.63
C SER A 466 -31.20 -14.22 -29.14
N MET A 467 -30.90 -15.34 -29.79
CA MET A 467 -31.20 -15.52 -31.20
C MET A 467 -32.73 -15.53 -31.42
N GLY A 468 -33.20 -14.73 -32.39
CA GLY A 468 -34.59 -14.53 -32.66
C GLY A 468 -34.83 -13.60 -33.85
N SER A 469 -36.05 -13.06 -34.00
CA SER A 469 -36.38 -12.12 -35.10
C SER A 469 -35.53 -10.86 -35.10
N GLU A 470 -35.18 -10.37 -33.92
CA GLU A 470 -34.34 -9.16 -33.75
C GLU A 470 -32.85 -9.48 -33.84
N ASN A 471 -32.45 -10.72 -33.62
CA ASN A 471 -31.08 -11.21 -33.73
C ASN A 471 -31.01 -12.53 -34.52
N PRO A 472 -31.37 -12.50 -35.82
CA PRO A 472 -31.50 -13.72 -36.61
C PRO A 472 -30.18 -14.45 -36.87
N TYR A 473 -29.04 -13.77 -36.73
CA TYR A 473 -27.71 -14.34 -36.92
C TYR A 473 -27.02 -14.71 -35.58
N GLY A 474 -27.63 -14.38 -34.44
CA GLY A 474 -27.14 -14.74 -33.11
C GLY A 474 -25.82 -14.07 -32.70
N ASN A 475 -25.47 -12.94 -33.32
CA ASN A 475 -24.18 -12.24 -33.08
C ASN A 475 -24.32 -10.90 -32.34
N ALA A 476 -25.52 -10.55 -31.87
CA ALA A 476 -25.75 -9.30 -31.15
C ALA A 476 -25.34 -9.41 -29.68
N PHE A 477 -24.64 -8.41 -29.21
CA PHE A 477 -24.31 -8.20 -27.80
C PHE A 477 -24.22 -6.68 -27.52
N PHE A 478 -24.45 -6.29 -26.27
CA PHE A 478 -24.48 -4.88 -25.86
C PHE A 478 -23.95 -4.70 -24.43
N ALA A 479 -23.56 -3.48 -24.10
CA ALA A 479 -23.16 -3.11 -22.76
C ALA A 479 -24.38 -2.66 -21.97
N LYS A 480 -24.67 -3.33 -20.86
CA LYS A 480 -25.75 -3.00 -19.92
C LYS A 480 -25.17 -2.35 -18.69
N ALA A 481 -25.55 -1.11 -18.44
CA ALA A 481 -25.18 -0.35 -17.24
C ALA A 481 -26.30 -0.43 -16.20
N THR A 482 -25.95 -0.77 -14.97
CA THR A 482 -26.87 -0.86 -13.82
C THR A 482 -26.38 0.07 -12.72
N LEU A 483 -27.19 1.04 -12.31
CA LEU A 483 -26.89 1.91 -11.19
C LEU A 483 -26.83 1.12 -9.89
N LEU A 484 -25.82 1.37 -9.08
CA LEU A 484 -25.71 0.87 -7.71
C LEU A 484 -26.19 1.96 -6.76
N ASN A 485 -27.34 1.75 -6.11
CA ASN A 485 -27.99 2.80 -5.33
C ASN A 485 -27.56 2.82 -3.87
N THR A 486 -27.16 1.68 -3.34
CA THR A 486 -26.85 1.51 -1.93
C THR A 486 -25.56 0.74 -1.71
N GLU A 487 -25.01 0.86 -0.51
CA GLU A 487 -23.78 0.15 -0.11
C GLU A 487 -23.88 -1.37 -0.30
N SER A 488 -25.04 -1.96 -0.05
CA SER A 488 -25.22 -3.41 -0.23
C SER A 488 -25.23 -3.82 -1.72
N GLU A 489 -25.78 -2.99 -2.58
CA GLU A 489 -25.75 -3.22 -4.02
C GLU A 489 -24.33 -3.08 -4.60
N ALA A 490 -23.47 -2.30 -3.95
CA ALA A 490 -22.10 -2.05 -4.37
C ALA A 490 -21.07 -3.06 -3.83
N GLN A 491 -21.50 -4.12 -3.18
CA GLN A 491 -20.63 -5.23 -2.77
C GLN A 491 -20.46 -6.20 -3.93
N ARG A 492 -19.48 -5.93 -4.81
CA ARG A 492 -19.37 -6.62 -6.10
C ARG A 492 -18.07 -7.38 -6.27
N VAL A 493 -18.10 -8.41 -7.11
CA VAL A 493 -16.92 -9.14 -7.57
C VAL A 493 -16.71 -8.90 -9.06
N ILE A 494 -15.47 -9.02 -9.52
CA ILE A 494 -15.18 -9.01 -10.96
C ILE A 494 -15.92 -10.15 -11.67
N ASN A 495 -16.19 -9.95 -12.95
CA ASN A 495 -16.73 -11.01 -13.82
C ASN A 495 -16.06 -10.94 -15.19
N PRO A 496 -14.97 -11.69 -15.41
CA PRO A 496 -14.28 -11.72 -16.71
C PRO A 496 -15.18 -12.21 -17.86
N PHE A 497 -16.16 -13.07 -17.56
CA PHE A 497 -17.06 -13.66 -18.58
C PHE A 497 -18.03 -12.65 -19.20
N SER A 498 -18.37 -11.58 -18.46
CA SER A 498 -19.18 -10.46 -18.99
C SER A 498 -18.33 -9.21 -19.27
N GLY A 499 -17.00 -9.29 -19.11
CA GLY A 499 -16.13 -8.11 -19.23
C GLY A 499 -16.51 -6.99 -18.26
N ARG A 500 -16.95 -7.34 -17.02
CA ARG A 500 -17.45 -6.39 -16.02
C ARG A 500 -16.44 -5.33 -15.68
N TYR A 501 -16.93 -4.07 -15.60
CA TYR A 501 -16.23 -2.91 -15.07
C TYR A 501 -17.23 -1.96 -14.38
N TRP A 502 -16.73 -0.92 -13.73
CA TRP A 502 -17.56 0.06 -13.02
C TRP A 502 -17.30 1.46 -13.54
N ASN A 503 -18.37 2.15 -13.96
CA ASN A 503 -18.34 3.56 -14.31
C ASN A 503 -18.66 4.40 -13.08
N ILE A 504 -17.77 5.33 -12.76
CA ILE A 504 -17.94 6.32 -11.71
C ILE A 504 -18.20 7.65 -12.42
N VAL A 505 -19.40 8.19 -12.31
CA VAL A 505 -19.84 9.33 -13.12
C VAL A 505 -20.36 10.46 -12.24
N ASN A 506 -20.27 11.67 -12.76
CA ASN A 506 -20.98 12.82 -12.21
C ASN A 506 -22.29 13.01 -12.99
N PRO A 507 -23.46 12.69 -12.41
CA PRO A 507 -24.73 12.76 -13.11
C PRO A 507 -25.16 14.20 -13.44
N SER A 508 -24.58 15.20 -12.78
CA SER A 508 -24.87 16.61 -12.98
C SER A 508 -23.97 17.29 -14.02
N ALA A 509 -22.83 16.66 -14.38
CA ALA A 509 -21.90 17.18 -15.36
C ALA A 509 -22.02 16.36 -16.66
N LEU A 510 -22.55 17.01 -17.72
CA LEU A 510 -22.76 16.35 -19.00
C LEU A 510 -21.75 16.83 -20.05
N ASN A 511 -21.31 15.92 -20.90
CA ASN A 511 -20.53 16.25 -22.09
C ASN A 511 -21.41 16.80 -23.23
N SER A 512 -20.82 17.17 -24.36
CA SER A 512 -21.55 17.72 -25.52
C SER A 512 -22.56 16.75 -26.15
N LEU A 513 -22.46 15.46 -25.84
CA LEU A 513 -23.40 14.41 -26.28
C LEU A 513 -24.55 14.19 -25.29
N GLY A 514 -24.61 14.98 -24.21
CA GLY A 514 -25.62 14.84 -23.15
C GLY A 514 -25.41 13.63 -22.24
N GLN A 515 -24.19 13.08 -22.19
CA GLN A 515 -23.85 11.93 -21.36
C GLN A 515 -23.10 12.40 -20.11
N PRO A 516 -23.32 11.77 -18.93
CA PRO A 516 -22.57 12.05 -17.72
C PRO A 516 -21.06 11.82 -17.94
N VAL A 517 -20.26 12.76 -17.46
CA VAL A 517 -18.80 12.62 -17.50
C VAL A 517 -18.34 11.64 -16.42
N GLY A 518 -17.32 10.84 -16.70
CA GLY A 518 -16.91 9.79 -15.77
C GLY A 518 -15.54 9.22 -16.01
N TYR A 519 -15.20 8.34 -15.08
CA TYR A 519 -14.06 7.42 -15.16
C TYR A 519 -14.53 6.00 -14.94
N LYS A 520 -14.01 5.05 -15.71
CA LYS A 520 -14.27 3.63 -15.49
C LYS A 520 -13.10 2.95 -14.78
N LEU A 521 -13.43 2.19 -13.74
CA LEU A 521 -12.50 1.29 -13.09
C LEU A 521 -12.49 -0.03 -13.88
N LEU A 522 -11.34 -0.33 -14.48
CA LEU A 522 -11.07 -1.59 -15.17
C LEU A 522 -10.29 -2.51 -14.24
N PRO A 523 -10.88 -3.65 -13.83
CA PRO A 523 -10.15 -4.64 -13.06
C PRO A 523 -9.03 -5.26 -13.89
N GLY A 524 -7.89 -5.57 -13.24
CA GLY A 524 -6.86 -6.47 -13.76
C GLY A 524 -7.17 -7.92 -13.43
N GLU A 525 -6.14 -8.77 -13.45
CA GLU A 525 -6.20 -10.08 -12.79
C GLU A 525 -6.59 -9.89 -11.32
N ASN A 526 -7.40 -10.83 -10.82
CA ASN A 526 -7.88 -10.74 -9.45
C ASN A 526 -8.35 -12.10 -8.95
N ILE A 527 -8.38 -12.25 -7.63
CA ILE A 527 -8.77 -13.47 -6.93
C ILE A 527 -9.63 -13.14 -5.71
N LEU A 528 -10.36 -14.15 -5.23
CA LEU A 528 -11.00 -14.14 -3.92
C LEU A 528 -10.19 -14.97 -2.92
N PRO A 529 -10.35 -14.74 -1.60
CA PRO A 529 -9.66 -15.54 -0.60
C PRO A 529 -10.11 -17.00 -0.63
N PHE A 530 -9.14 -17.92 -0.51
CA PHE A 530 -9.41 -19.36 -0.41
C PHE A 530 -9.63 -19.82 1.03
N ALA A 531 -9.32 -18.99 2.02
CA ALA A 531 -9.64 -19.30 3.42
C ALA A 531 -11.16 -19.51 3.61
N HIS A 532 -11.53 -20.44 4.50
CA HIS A 532 -12.95 -20.69 4.80
C HIS A 532 -13.63 -19.40 5.30
N PRO A 533 -14.88 -19.11 4.93
CA PRO A 533 -15.60 -17.90 5.37
C PRO A 533 -15.59 -17.66 6.87
N ASP A 534 -15.63 -18.71 7.69
CA ASP A 534 -15.58 -18.64 9.15
C ASP A 534 -14.17 -18.59 9.73
N SER A 535 -13.15 -18.53 8.89
CA SER A 535 -11.75 -18.46 9.35
C SER A 535 -11.49 -17.18 10.13
N TYR A 536 -10.58 -17.23 11.09
CA TYR A 536 -10.21 -16.06 11.90
C TYR A 536 -9.65 -14.92 11.05
N ILE A 537 -8.95 -15.24 9.95
CA ILE A 537 -8.43 -14.20 9.08
C ILE A 537 -9.55 -13.44 8.35
N LEU A 538 -10.60 -14.13 7.87
CA LEU A 538 -11.71 -13.47 7.18
C LEU A 538 -12.67 -12.75 8.14
N LYS A 539 -12.70 -13.11 9.43
CA LYS A 539 -13.36 -12.29 10.44
C LYS A 539 -12.72 -10.93 10.60
N ARG A 540 -11.38 -10.84 10.48
CA ARG A 540 -10.59 -9.60 10.54
C ARG A 540 -10.58 -8.88 9.19
N ALA A 541 -10.47 -9.61 8.09
CA ALA A 541 -10.37 -9.11 6.73
C ALA A 541 -11.64 -9.39 5.91
N GLY A 542 -12.81 -9.20 6.47
CA GLY A 542 -14.09 -9.47 5.80
C GLY A 542 -14.29 -8.68 4.50
N PHE A 543 -13.59 -7.56 4.34
CA PHE A 543 -13.61 -6.76 3.12
C PHE A 543 -13.05 -7.52 1.89
N LEU A 544 -12.22 -8.54 2.07
CA LEU A 544 -11.65 -9.37 0.99
C LEU A 544 -12.70 -10.19 0.23
N THR A 545 -13.89 -10.37 0.80
CA THR A 545 -14.97 -11.17 0.20
C THR A 545 -15.59 -10.52 -1.04
N LYS A 546 -15.26 -9.26 -1.30
CA LYS A 546 -15.70 -8.50 -2.49
C LYS A 546 -14.52 -7.72 -3.05
N HIS A 547 -14.52 -7.56 -4.37
CA HIS A 547 -13.50 -6.75 -5.05
C HIS A 547 -13.84 -5.27 -5.03
N LEU A 548 -15.13 -4.92 -5.09
CA LEU A 548 -15.61 -3.54 -4.99
C LEU A 548 -16.50 -3.39 -3.77
N TRP A 549 -16.26 -2.30 -3.03
CA TRP A 549 -17.16 -1.69 -2.08
C TRP A 549 -17.28 -0.22 -2.40
N VAL A 550 -18.44 0.37 -2.17
CA VAL A 550 -18.63 1.82 -2.30
C VAL A 550 -19.36 2.31 -1.07
N THR A 551 -18.85 3.38 -0.47
CA THR A 551 -19.45 4.05 0.69
C THR A 551 -19.63 5.53 0.42
N PRO A 552 -20.59 6.22 1.06
CA PRO A 552 -20.53 7.67 1.15
C PRO A 552 -19.26 8.07 1.90
N TYR A 553 -18.69 9.22 1.57
CA TYR A 553 -17.52 9.74 2.29
C TYR A 553 -17.82 9.95 3.77
N GLN A 554 -16.96 9.41 4.62
CA GLN A 554 -16.92 9.68 6.06
C GLN A 554 -15.46 9.89 6.47
N PRO A 555 -15.13 10.93 7.24
CA PRO A 555 -13.75 11.25 7.62
C PRO A 555 -13.08 10.17 8.47
N ASP A 556 -13.86 9.40 9.24
CA ASP A 556 -13.37 8.35 10.14
C ASP A 556 -13.31 6.96 9.48
N GLU A 557 -13.92 6.77 8.30
CA GLU A 557 -13.86 5.53 7.54
C GLU A 557 -12.60 5.53 6.65
N LYS A 558 -11.44 5.15 7.23
CA LYS A 558 -10.15 5.24 6.57
C LYS A 558 -9.58 3.90 6.11
N TYR A 559 -9.82 2.82 6.85
CA TYR A 559 -9.15 1.53 6.63
C TYR A 559 -10.15 0.37 6.61
N PRO A 560 -10.10 -0.50 5.57
CA PRO A 560 -11.16 -1.47 5.29
C PRO A 560 -11.29 -2.59 6.34
N ALA A 561 -10.26 -2.83 7.14
CA ALA A 561 -10.24 -3.78 8.27
C ALA A 561 -10.49 -3.10 9.64
N GLY A 562 -10.85 -1.80 9.65
CA GLY A 562 -10.86 -0.99 10.86
C GLY A 562 -9.50 -0.31 11.14
N ASN A 563 -9.49 0.60 12.10
CA ASN A 563 -8.31 1.41 12.39
C ASN A 563 -7.18 0.60 13.04
N TYR A 564 -7.51 -0.43 13.81
CA TYR A 564 -6.56 -1.21 14.62
C TYR A 564 -6.75 -2.71 14.41
N PRO A 565 -6.32 -3.27 13.26
CA PRO A 565 -6.51 -4.71 12.98
C PRO A 565 -5.57 -5.62 13.78
N ASN A 566 -4.49 -5.09 14.38
CA ASN A 566 -3.53 -5.88 15.13
C ASN A 566 -4.20 -6.59 16.32
N GLN A 567 -4.14 -7.91 16.34
CA GLN A 567 -4.79 -8.81 17.31
C GLN A 567 -6.30 -8.57 17.51
N HIS A 568 -6.97 -7.86 16.59
CA HIS A 568 -8.41 -7.58 16.67
C HIS A 568 -9.23 -8.86 16.37
N PRO A 569 -10.34 -9.13 17.07
CA PRO A 569 -11.17 -10.31 16.82
C PRO A 569 -11.95 -10.27 15.50
N GLY A 570 -12.01 -9.11 14.83
CA GLY A 570 -12.76 -8.88 13.59
C GLY A 570 -14.09 -8.15 13.80
N GLY A 571 -14.87 -8.02 12.73
CA GLY A 571 -16.19 -7.37 12.77
C GLY A 571 -16.15 -5.85 12.61
N GLU A 572 -15.03 -5.27 12.19
CA GLU A 572 -14.87 -3.85 11.90
C GLU A 572 -14.66 -3.56 10.40
N GLY A 573 -14.50 -2.29 10.08
CA GLY A 573 -14.20 -1.83 8.74
C GLY A 573 -15.41 -1.90 7.79
N LEU A 574 -15.14 -2.11 6.51
CA LEU A 574 -16.15 -2.10 5.45
C LEU A 574 -17.36 -3.00 5.73
N PRO A 575 -17.19 -4.24 6.19
CA PRO A 575 -18.35 -5.08 6.50
C PRO A 575 -19.28 -4.52 7.59
N ALA A 576 -18.73 -3.81 8.57
CA ALA A 576 -19.51 -3.16 9.63
C ALA A 576 -20.16 -1.86 9.14
N TRP A 577 -19.40 -1.00 8.46
CA TRP A 577 -19.91 0.30 8.00
C TRP A 577 -21.06 0.17 7.01
N THR A 578 -20.93 -0.77 6.07
CA THR A 578 -21.94 -0.98 5.01
C THR A 578 -23.23 -1.68 5.50
N GLN A 579 -23.30 -2.12 6.78
CA GLN A 579 -24.56 -2.56 7.39
C GLN A 579 -25.59 -1.42 7.50
N ALA A 580 -25.12 -0.17 7.53
CA ALA A 580 -25.99 1.00 7.51
C ALA A 580 -26.76 1.14 6.19
N ASN A 581 -26.29 0.49 5.13
CA ASN A 581 -26.86 0.45 3.79
C ASN A 581 -27.25 1.85 3.27
N ARG A 582 -26.34 2.80 3.41
CA ARG A 582 -26.53 4.20 3.02
C ARG A 582 -26.68 4.32 1.50
N SER A 583 -27.32 5.41 1.05
CA SER A 583 -27.36 5.75 -0.38
C SER A 583 -25.98 6.14 -0.88
N ILE A 584 -25.64 5.67 -2.09
CA ILE A 584 -24.41 5.98 -2.82
C ILE A 584 -24.69 6.56 -4.21
N ASP A 585 -25.92 7.02 -4.45
CA ASP A 585 -26.30 7.69 -5.69
C ASP A 585 -26.20 9.21 -5.53
N ASN A 586 -25.49 9.85 -6.46
CA ASN A 586 -25.30 11.30 -6.53
C ASN A 586 -24.84 11.93 -5.20
N THR A 587 -23.80 11.37 -4.61
CA THR A 587 -23.24 11.79 -3.32
C THR A 587 -21.72 11.77 -3.34
N ASP A 588 -21.10 12.32 -2.29
CA ASP A 588 -19.65 12.23 -2.08
C ASP A 588 -19.26 10.79 -1.76
N LEU A 589 -18.43 10.17 -2.61
CA LEU A 589 -18.18 8.72 -2.63
C LEU A 589 -16.73 8.36 -2.35
N VAL A 590 -16.57 7.24 -1.64
CA VAL A 590 -15.31 6.50 -1.58
C VAL A 590 -15.50 5.14 -2.25
N VAL A 591 -14.68 4.86 -3.24
CA VAL A 591 -14.57 3.55 -3.90
C VAL A 591 -13.40 2.81 -3.26
N TRP A 592 -13.70 1.61 -2.76
CA TRP A 592 -12.72 0.69 -2.19
C TRP A 592 -12.56 -0.47 -3.15
N TYR A 593 -11.37 -0.58 -3.72
CA TYR A 593 -11.09 -1.64 -4.68
C TYR A 593 -10.04 -2.61 -4.14
N THR A 594 -10.46 -3.87 -3.98
CA THR A 594 -9.58 -4.98 -3.58
C THR A 594 -9.14 -5.75 -4.81
N PHE A 595 -7.83 -5.96 -4.95
CA PHE A 595 -7.23 -6.82 -5.95
C PHE A 595 -6.20 -7.73 -5.29
N GLY A 596 -6.02 -8.93 -5.84
CA GLY A 596 -5.20 -9.93 -5.21
C GLY A 596 -4.44 -10.79 -6.21
N HIS A 597 -3.32 -11.37 -5.75
CA HIS A 597 -2.49 -12.32 -6.46
C HIS A 597 -2.43 -13.64 -5.70
N HIS A 598 -2.65 -14.75 -6.41
CA HIS A 598 -2.48 -16.09 -5.85
C HIS A 598 -1.09 -16.60 -6.16
N HIS A 599 -0.28 -16.75 -5.14
CA HIS A 599 1.08 -17.19 -5.31
C HIS A 599 1.22 -18.69 -4.97
N ILE A 600 1.34 -19.49 -6.03
CA ILE A 600 1.86 -20.87 -5.97
C ILE A 600 3.32 -20.77 -6.36
N PRO A 601 4.26 -20.87 -5.40
CA PRO A 601 5.68 -20.72 -5.69
C PRO A 601 6.19 -21.71 -6.73
N ARG A 602 7.18 -21.31 -7.52
CA ARG A 602 7.88 -22.12 -8.52
C ARG A 602 9.36 -22.23 -8.15
N PRO A 603 10.07 -23.27 -8.63
CA PRO A 603 11.53 -23.32 -8.48
C PRO A 603 12.25 -22.08 -9.03
N GLU A 604 11.69 -21.43 -10.07
CA GLU A 604 12.21 -20.20 -10.67
C GLU A 604 12.07 -18.96 -9.78
N ASP A 605 11.25 -19.03 -8.74
CA ASP A 605 11.09 -17.96 -7.76
C ASP A 605 12.15 -18.01 -6.65
N TRP A 606 13.07 -18.98 -6.72
CA TRP A 606 14.14 -19.17 -5.78
C TRP A 606 15.52 -18.85 -6.39
N PRO A 607 16.48 -18.22 -5.65
CA PRO A 607 16.38 -17.76 -4.25
C PRO A 607 15.72 -16.38 -4.09
N VAL A 608 15.58 -15.60 -5.15
CA VAL A 608 14.89 -14.30 -5.19
C VAL A 608 13.89 -14.31 -6.34
N MET A 609 12.66 -13.96 -6.05
CA MET A 609 11.54 -14.04 -6.97
C MET A 609 11.65 -12.97 -8.09
N PRO A 610 11.58 -13.35 -9.38
CA PRO A 610 11.31 -12.39 -10.44
C PRO A 610 9.99 -11.67 -10.20
N VAL A 611 9.92 -10.40 -10.59
CA VAL A 611 8.75 -9.54 -10.31
C VAL A 611 7.48 -10.12 -10.90
N ALA A 612 6.45 -10.27 -10.07
CA ALA A 612 5.05 -10.44 -10.48
C ALA A 612 4.34 -9.08 -10.46
N TYR A 613 3.37 -8.89 -11.37
CA TYR A 613 2.68 -7.61 -11.57
C TYR A 613 1.19 -7.79 -11.35
N ILE A 614 0.57 -6.88 -10.61
CA ILE A 614 -0.87 -6.84 -10.41
C ILE A 614 -1.34 -5.39 -10.29
N GLY A 615 -2.57 -5.08 -10.67
CA GLY A 615 -3.08 -3.71 -10.58
C GLY A 615 -4.41 -3.51 -11.26
N PHE A 616 -4.79 -2.25 -11.45
CA PHE A 616 -6.02 -1.82 -12.10
C PHE A 616 -5.84 -0.49 -12.83
N MET A 617 -6.84 -0.10 -13.64
CA MET A 617 -6.82 1.18 -14.34
C MET A 617 -8.10 1.98 -14.09
N LEU A 618 -7.95 3.29 -14.03
CA LEU A 618 -9.03 4.27 -14.14
C LEU A 618 -8.91 4.94 -15.51
N LYS A 619 -9.92 4.79 -16.37
CA LYS A 619 -9.92 5.38 -17.71
C LYS A 619 -11.07 6.37 -17.89
N PRO A 620 -10.85 7.51 -18.54
CA PRO A 620 -11.93 8.45 -18.82
C PRO A 620 -13.04 7.80 -19.66
N VAL A 621 -14.28 8.08 -19.33
CA VAL A 621 -15.46 7.70 -20.11
C VAL A 621 -16.39 8.90 -20.21
N GLY A 622 -16.52 9.45 -21.41
CA GLY A 622 -17.25 10.69 -21.61
C GLY A 622 -16.69 11.92 -20.88
N PHE A 623 -15.55 11.78 -20.21
CA PHE A 623 -14.90 12.87 -19.48
C PHE A 623 -14.35 13.94 -20.42
N PHE A 624 -13.82 13.55 -21.57
CA PHE A 624 -13.35 14.43 -22.62
C PHE A 624 -14.30 14.39 -23.83
N GLU A 625 -14.31 15.48 -24.62
CA GLU A 625 -15.11 15.57 -25.87
C GLU A 625 -14.54 14.77 -27.05
N GLY A 626 -13.34 14.22 -26.89
CA GLY A 626 -12.64 13.42 -27.88
C GLY A 626 -11.33 12.91 -27.29
N ASN A 627 -10.40 12.46 -28.11
CA ASN A 627 -9.09 11.99 -27.68
C ASN A 627 -8.27 13.16 -27.10
N PRO A 628 -8.04 13.23 -25.76
CA PRO A 628 -7.31 14.34 -25.15
C PRO A 628 -5.83 14.38 -25.52
N ALA A 629 -5.30 13.29 -26.10
CA ALA A 629 -3.93 13.15 -26.53
C ALA A 629 -3.73 13.38 -28.05
N ILE A 630 -4.74 13.90 -28.74
CA ILE A 630 -4.64 14.16 -30.20
C ILE A 630 -3.59 15.21 -30.53
N ASN A 631 -3.35 16.16 -29.63
CA ASN A 631 -2.40 17.25 -29.77
C ASN A 631 -0.97 16.93 -29.25
N VAL A 632 -0.71 15.69 -28.85
CA VAL A 632 0.68 15.26 -28.57
C VAL A 632 1.51 15.42 -29.84
N PRO A 633 2.67 16.12 -29.79
CA PRO A 633 3.46 16.37 -30.98
C PRO A 633 4.01 15.08 -31.60
N PRO A 634 4.19 15.03 -32.91
CA PRO A 634 4.90 13.92 -33.55
C PRO A 634 6.35 13.86 -33.07
N SER A 635 6.94 12.66 -33.06
CA SER A 635 8.35 12.49 -32.72
C SER A 635 9.25 13.33 -33.64
N ALA A 636 10.28 13.96 -33.07
CA ALA A 636 11.16 14.90 -33.79
C ALA A 636 11.97 14.27 -34.94
N SER A 637 12.12 12.95 -34.99
CA SER A 637 12.79 12.26 -36.09
C SER A 637 11.86 12.12 -37.30
N LYS A 638 11.84 13.14 -38.15
CA LYS A 638 11.13 13.11 -39.45
C LYS A 638 11.66 12.05 -40.43
N SER A 639 12.76 11.37 -40.15
CA SER A 639 13.41 10.45 -41.07
C SER A 639 12.99 9.00 -41.01
N ALA A 640 12.19 8.59 -40.02
CA ALA A 640 11.82 7.18 -39.82
C ALA A 640 10.43 6.79 -40.30
N CYS A 641 9.52 7.74 -40.52
CA CYS A 641 8.11 7.44 -40.87
C CYS A 641 7.74 7.71 -42.34
N HIS A 642 8.65 8.25 -43.13
CA HIS A 642 8.41 8.61 -44.55
C HIS A 642 9.36 7.88 -45.49
N HIS A 643 9.49 6.60 -45.41
CA HIS A 643 10.06 5.82 -46.50
C HIS A 643 8.98 5.01 -47.19
N SER A 644 8.64 5.54 -48.33
CA SER A 644 7.97 5.09 -49.57
C SER A 644 7.53 3.63 -49.62
#